data_0ea6a7e6d5072163bd2ce7510661f7f4
#
_entry.id   0ea6a7e6d5072163bd2ce7510661f7f4
#
_cell.length_a   1.000
_cell.length_b   1.000
_cell.length_c   1.000
_cell.angle_alpha   90.00
_cell.angle_beta   90.00
_cell.angle_gamma   90.00
#
_symmetry.space_group_name_H-M   'P 1'
#
loop_
_entity.id
_entity.type
_entity.pdbx_description
1 polymer ?
#
loop_
_entity_poly.entity_id
_entity_poly.type
_entity_poly.pdbx_seq_one_letter_code
_entity_poly.pdbx_strand_id
1 'polypeptide(L)'
;MRKKTNTLMWSCLMASTPLMAATKDNQSFYGYTGLINIPNAYVADFGSLHTQYNNQLEYRTDVVDGHNFTINTGVFEGLEVGGKIASDSMHNNMFHDREKGIYEIRDLSFNAKYQLPFIPNDWFSLAVGAQDIGGAANNYKAYYAVATKRLGDFDLTLGAGTTDNLTNRLDGAFAGVQWHATNWLSITAEHDGEATSSGLKLHVPSKWLSNQLAISLAANYYDHKQSEDDVYFGINFKYQLNKPEHKSFRPVKPAPQLSLQSTTHIVPNTANSNSSGPKAPQLKNKPTLLKSKQVKHAATDSELEQTAMAFKAALLDDGFENIHVGYSLTSVHVIIENHVFNQNELDAIGLILGRLQAHFNHPGMNFNLVLQKLEIPQIQISGQLDDYRGFIQSGSAPNLAITNRVNIRHGGLTWVNFGSTNSPYYTPRLTLSPDIVKGVATELGVLDYSLALKAQLEVPIWQGGSINVTGTQGIATSDDFKDNKPFTRFRHKDGLTSLTYKQNWQLPFNINNQTQIGYYYDFTDYLGFKHQSMWMSESGRHQVSAKLGYFDYQDFDGDKTIYNTSYQYNLSEYDISLSASVGKFFNKDSGYKLTSKFWFGDTSLDVYYLDTKGRFVGIGLTVPLTPRKDYATPYGVIKGKNNWRERIQTRVGESHNNVAFGLGKLPFDDTSIETELFNQSRLSESYIQHHLPRLREAYKTYAK
;
A
#
# COMPACT_ATOMS: atom_id res chain seq x y z
N MET A 1 62.02 -0.85 -56.51
CA MET A 1 60.57 -0.85 -56.27
C MET A 1 60.28 -1.07 -54.77
N ARG A 2 59.94 0.03 -54.03
CA ARG A 2 59.69 -0.01 -52.60
C ARG A 2 58.18 -0.08 -52.41
N LYS A 3 57.68 -1.17 -51.75
CA LYS A 3 56.29 -1.27 -51.28
C LYS A 3 56.16 -0.49 -50.00
N LYS A 4 55.26 0.51 -49.97
CA LYS A 4 54.82 1.21 -48.74
C LYS A 4 53.76 0.41 -48.06
N THR A 5 54.00 0.02 -46.79
CA THR A 5 53.06 -0.56 -45.88
C THR A 5 52.33 0.58 -45.18
N ASN A 6 51.03 0.72 -45.40
CA ASN A 6 50.17 1.67 -44.66
C ASN A 6 49.71 0.98 -43.36
N THR A 7 50.20 1.45 -42.22
CA THR A 7 49.71 1.10 -40.90
C THR A 7 48.52 1.98 -40.60
N LEU A 8 47.31 1.40 -40.58
CA LEU A 8 46.09 2.07 -40.15
C LEU A 8 46.08 2.04 -38.61
N MET A 9 46.32 3.18 -38.01
CA MET A 9 46.22 3.41 -36.58
C MET A 9 44.74 3.63 -36.23
N TRP A 10 44.10 2.67 -35.60
CA TRP A 10 42.75 2.79 -35.02
C TRP A 10 42.85 3.56 -33.69
N SER A 11 42.55 4.85 -33.75
CA SER A 11 42.34 5.65 -32.55
C SER A 11 40.95 5.33 -31.98
N CYS A 12 40.88 4.49 -30.98
CA CYS A 12 39.68 4.37 -30.15
C CYS A 12 39.48 5.67 -29.35
N LEU A 13 38.56 6.51 -29.81
CA LEU A 13 37.99 7.56 -28.97
C LEU A 13 37.20 6.90 -27.85
N MET A 14 37.77 6.82 -26.67
CA MET A 14 37.07 6.56 -25.42
C MET A 14 36.25 7.80 -25.11
N ALA A 15 35.03 7.89 -25.64
CA ALA A 15 34.04 8.79 -25.10
C ALA A 15 33.58 8.21 -23.77
N SER A 16 34.02 8.78 -22.66
CA SER A 16 33.48 8.52 -21.33
C SER A 16 32.05 9.07 -21.24
N THR A 17 31.11 8.29 -21.73
CA THR A 17 29.69 8.48 -21.36
C THR A 17 29.54 8.12 -19.88
N PRO A 18 28.81 8.91 -19.08
CA PRO A 18 28.53 8.52 -17.69
C PRO A 18 27.85 7.15 -17.74
N LEU A 19 28.47 6.19 -17.07
CA LEU A 19 27.98 4.83 -16.89
C LEU A 19 26.63 4.94 -16.17
N MET A 20 25.52 4.95 -16.89
CA MET A 20 24.22 4.75 -16.28
C MET A 20 24.28 3.37 -15.64
N ALA A 21 23.98 3.31 -14.34
CA ALA A 21 23.97 2.07 -13.56
C ALA A 21 23.15 1.03 -14.33
N ALA A 22 23.83 0.01 -14.86
CA ALA A 22 23.16 -1.16 -15.42
C ALA A 22 22.25 -1.72 -14.33
N THR A 23 21.03 -2.05 -14.67
CA THR A 23 20.00 -2.48 -13.72
C THR A 23 20.50 -3.73 -12.97
N LYS A 24 20.79 -3.59 -11.67
CA LYS A 24 21.16 -4.71 -10.79
C LYS A 24 20.02 -5.73 -10.64
N ASP A 25 18.87 -5.42 -11.14
CA ASP A 25 17.56 -5.99 -10.87
C ASP A 25 17.06 -6.80 -12.07
N ASN A 26 17.78 -7.88 -12.38
CA ASN A 26 17.42 -8.85 -13.42
C ASN A 26 16.65 -10.02 -12.85
N GLN A 27 15.49 -10.34 -13.42
CA GLN A 27 14.72 -11.54 -13.03
C GLN A 27 15.26 -12.80 -13.65
N SER A 28 15.35 -13.86 -12.83
CA SER A 28 15.55 -15.24 -13.29
C SER A 28 14.22 -15.88 -13.73
N PHE A 29 14.27 -17.01 -14.42
CA PHE A 29 13.08 -17.79 -14.81
C PHE A 29 12.35 -18.44 -13.62
N TYR A 30 12.94 -18.35 -12.41
CA TYR A 30 12.40 -18.95 -11.18
C TYR A 30 11.72 -17.94 -10.23
N GLY A 31 11.61 -16.65 -10.63
CA GLY A 31 10.86 -15.65 -9.87
C GLY A 31 11.62 -15.07 -8.69
N TYR A 32 12.93 -14.90 -8.82
CA TYR A 32 13.80 -14.12 -7.95
C TYR A 32 14.81 -13.33 -8.80
N THR A 33 15.47 -12.32 -8.22
CA THR A 33 16.55 -11.60 -8.89
C THR A 33 17.75 -12.52 -9.10
N GLY A 34 18.23 -12.60 -10.35
CA GLY A 34 19.30 -13.54 -10.70
C GLY A 34 19.76 -13.42 -12.14
N LEU A 35 20.62 -14.36 -12.53
CA LEU A 35 20.96 -14.61 -13.93
C LEU A 35 19.71 -15.16 -14.65
N ILE A 36 19.81 -16.15 -15.49
CA ILE A 36 18.61 -16.77 -16.09
C ILE A 36 18.07 -17.88 -15.21
N ASN A 37 18.90 -18.82 -14.76
CA ASN A 37 18.49 -19.97 -13.95
C ASN A 37 18.92 -19.87 -12.49
N ILE A 38 20.09 -19.24 -12.19
CA ILE A 38 20.62 -19.16 -10.83
C ILE A 38 20.33 -17.81 -10.18
N PRO A 39 20.18 -17.77 -8.82
CA PRO A 39 20.11 -16.52 -8.08
C PRO A 39 21.45 -15.79 -8.12
N ASN A 40 21.39 -14.46 -8.05
CA ASN A 40 22.52 -13.63 -7.67
C ASN A 40 22.29 -13.01 -6.28
N ALA A 41 23.28 -12.28 -5.75
CA ALA A 41 23.18 -11.68 -4.43
C ALA A 41 22.46 -10.32 -4.41
N TYR A 42 22.00 -9.82 -5.54
CA TYR A 42 21.14 -8.63 -5.58
C TYR A 42 19.69 -9.01 -5.31
N VAL A 43 18.90 -8.06 -4.86
CA VAL A 43 17.46 -8.19 -4.63
C VAL A 43 16.71 -7.14 -5.44
N ALA A 44 15.44 -7.38 -5.68
CA ALA A 44 14.54 -6.44 -6.33
C ALA A 44 14.52 -5.11 -5.58
N ASP A 45 14.55 -3.99 -6.31
CA ASP A 45 14.51 -2.65 -5.73
C ASP A 45 13.26 -2.49 -4.86
N PHE A 46 13.40 -1.79 -3.72
CA PHE A 46 12.26 -1.49 -2.86
C PHE A 46 11.14 -0.81 -3.65
N GLY A 47 9.93 -1.38 -3.59
CA GLY A 47 8.76 -0.93 -4.34
C GLY A 47 8.76 -1.29 -5.82
N SER A 48 9.67 -2.13 -6.32
CA SER A 48 9.54 -2.70 -7.65
C SER A 48 8.65 -3.94 -7.64
N LEU A 49 7.81 -4.07 -8.65
CA LEU A 49 6.99 -5.25 -8.92
C LEU A 49 7.39 -5.82 -10.28
N HIS A 50 7.82 -7.07 -10.28
CA HIS A 50 8.15 -7.82 -11.49
C HIS A 50 7.08 -8.85 -11.76
N THR A 51 6.67 -8.97 -13.02
CA THR A 51 5.85 -10.08 -13.52
C THR A 51 6.52 -10.63 -14.77
N GLN A 52 6.67 -11.94 -14.84
CA GLN A 52 7.37 -12.59 -15.95
C GLN A 52 6.60 -13.82 -16.42
N TYR A 53 6.64 -14.04 -17.73
CA TYR A 53 6.30 -15.31 -18.35
C TYR A 53 7.57 -15.90 -18.97
N ASN A 54 7.76 -17.25 -18.84
CA ASN A 54 8.76 -18.00 -19.58
C ASN A 54 8.26 -19.42 -19.87
N ASN A 55 8.87 -20.08 -20.88
CA ASN A 55 8.48 -21.43 -21.28
C ASN A 55 9.43 -22.54 -20.81
N GLN A 56 10.44 -22.24 -19.98
CA GLN A 56 11.37 -23.24 -19.47
C GLN A 56 10.80 -23.96 -18.26
N LEU A 57 10.39 -25.21 -18.42
CA LEU A 57 9.84 -26.05 -17.37
C LEU A 57 10.75 -27.26 -17.09
N GLU A 58 11.32 -27.31 -15.90
CA GLU A 58 11.97 -28.51 -15.39
C GLU A 58 10.90 -29.48 -14.89
N TYR A 59 10.96 -30.70 -15.40
CA TYR A 59 10.03 -31.77 -15.05
C TYR A 59 10.75 -33.10 -14.89
N ARG A 60 10.84 -33.61 -13.67
CA ARG A 60 11.62 -34.81 -13.33
C ARG A 60 13.10 -34.63 -13.70
N THR A 61 13.59 -35.39 -14.69
CA THR A 61 14.97 -35.30 -15.17
C THR A 61 15.10 -34.54 -16.48
N ASP A 62 13.97 -34.06 -17.03
CA ASP A 62 13.92 -33.41 -18.33
C ASP A 62 13.62 -31.93 -18.19
N VAL A 63 13.94 -31.14 -19.22
CA VAL A 63 13.53 -29.77 -19.38
C VAL A 63 12.72 -29.66 -20.65
N VAL A 64 11.48 -29.22 -20.55
CA VAL A 64 10.50 -29.17 -21.63
C VAL A 64 9.89 -27.78 -21.76
N ASP A 65 9.16 -27.57 -22.86
CA ASP A 65 8.31 -26.39 -22.99
C ASP A 65 7.16 -26.43 -22.00
N GLY A 66 6.99 -25.33 -21.28
CA GLY A 66 5.92 -25.18 -20.29
C GLY A 66 5.37 -23.75 -20.23
N HIS A 67 4.53 -23.51 -19.25
CA HIS A 67 3.94 -22.21 -18.98
C HIS A 67 4.26 -21.78 -17.56
N ASN A 68 5.25 -20.91 -17.40
CA ASN A 68 5.63 -20.38 -16.09
C ASN A 68 5.26 -18.92 -15.98
N PHE A 69 4.62 -18.57 -14.87
CA PHE A 69 4.33 -17.19 -14.50
C PHE A 69 5.01 -16.90 -13.17
N THR A 70 5.80 -15.83 -13.12
CA THR A 70 6.45 -15.43 -11.88
C THR A 70 6.00 -14.03 -11.47
N ILE A 71 5.99 -13.79 -10.17
CA ILE A 71 5.83 -12.48 -9.56
C ILE A 71 6.96 -12.31 -8.54
N ASN A 72 7.60 -11.15 -8.51
CA ASN A 72 8.63 -10.81 -7.53
C ASN A 72 8.57 -9.34 -7.17
N THR A 73 8.88 -8.99 -5.92
CA THR A 73 8.81 -7.62 -5.43
C THR A 73 9.80 -7.36 -4.30
N GLY A 74 10.44 -6.20 -4.32
CA GLY A 74 11.21 -5.69 -3.20
C GLY A 74 10.27 -5.07 -2.17
N VAL A 75 10.02 -5.78 -1.06
CA VAL A 75 9.09 -5.33 -0.01
C VAL A 75 9.78 -4.52 1.08
N PHE A 76 11.09 -4.68 1.24
CA PHE A 76 11.92 -3.93 2.17
C PHE A 76 13.33 -3.80 1.61
N GLU A 77 14.13 -2.88 2.13
CA GLU A 77 15.52 -2.74 1.70
C GLU A 77 16.29 -4.04 1.99
N GLY A 78 16.81 -4.65 0.95
CA GLY A 78 17.51 -5.93 1.02
C GLY A 78 16.61 -7.18 1.05
N LEU A 79 15.26 -7.07 1.05
CA LEU A 79 14.35 -8.22 1.06
C LEU A 79 13.45 -8.23 -0.18
N GLU A 80 13.53 -9.31 -0.93
CA GLU A 80 12.58 -9.63 -1.99
C GLU A 80 11.74 -10.87 -1.64
N VAL A 81 10.49 -10.86 -2.08
CA VAL A 81 9.58 -11.99 -2.01
C VAL A 81 8.90 -12.20 -3.36
N GLY A 82 8.61 -13.43 -3.68
CA GLY A 82 7.98 -13.74 -4.96
C GLY A 82 7.36 -15.13 -4.99
N GLY A 83 6.91 -15.52 -6.17
CA GLY A 83 6.35 -16.83 -6.41
C GLY A 83 6.39 -17.20 -7.88
N LYS A 84 6.22 -18.49 -8.15
CA LYS A 84 6.18 -19.05 -9.50
C LYS A 84 4.99 -20.00 -9.61
N ILE A 85 4.23 -19.87 -10.68
CA ILE A 85 3.35 -20.91 -11.17
C ILE A 85 4.11 -21.63 -12.27
N ALA A 86 4.36 -22.92 -12.09
CA ALA A 86 4.98 -23.78 -13.08
C ALA A 86 3.95 -24.79 -13.58
N SER A 87 3.75 -24.90 -14.89
CA SER A 87 2.78 -25.82 -15.48
C SER A 87 3.19 -26.24 -16.88
N ASP A 88 2.97 -27.50 -17.22
CA ASP A 88 3.11 -28.03 -18.56
C ASP A 88 1.86 -27.79 -19.44
N SER A 89 0.74 -27.42 -18.82
CA SER A 89 -0.50 -27.08 -19.53
C SER A 89 -1.27 -25.94 -18.86
N MET A 90 -1.97 -25.11 -19.64
CA MET A 90 -2.79 -23.99 -19.13
C MET A 90 -4.14 -24.43 -18.57
N HIS A 91 -4.78 -25.44 -19.19
CA HIS A 91 -6.20 -25.72 -19.00
C HIS A 91 -6.54 -27.20 -18.75
N ASN A 92 -5.54 -28.08 -18.71
CA ASN A 92 -5.80 -29.51 -18.52
C ASN A 92 -6.28 -29.79 -17.10
N ASN A 93 -7.25 -30.70 -17.00
CA ASN A 93 -7.73 -31.23 -15.73
C ASN A 93 -6.86 -32.40 -15.29
N MET A 94 -5.96 -32.17 -14.36
CA MET A 94 -4.99 -33.15 -13.86
C MET A 94 -5.64 -34.39 -13.25
N PHE A 95 -6.85 -34.31 -12.70
CA PHE A 95 -7.55 -35.52 -12.20
C PHE A 95 -7.95 -36.46 -13.33
N HIS A 96 -8.47 -35.89 -14.42
CA HIS A 96 -8.87 -36.66 -15.59
C HIS A 96 -7.66 -37.26 -16.33
N ASP A 97 -6.58 -36.55 -16.40
CA ASP A 97 -5.36 -37.02 -17.08
C ASP A 97 -4.64 -38.11 -16.27
N ARG A 98 -4.66 -38.02 -14.93
CA ARG A 98 -4.18 -39.12 -14.05
C ARG A 98 -4.96 -40.41 -14.22
N GLU A 99 -6.27 -40.36 -14.44
CA GLU A 99 -7.08 -41.54 -14.74
C GLU A 99 -6.65 -42.22 -16.05
N LYS A 100 -6.09 -41.43 -16.98
CA LYS A 100 -5.53 -41.94 -18.25
C LYS A 100 -4.04 -42.32 -18.15
N GLY A 101 -3.44 -42.19 -16.98
CA GLY A 101 -2.02 -42.45 -16.77
C GLY A 101 -1.10 -41.30 -17.22
N ILE A 102 -1.62 -40.16 -17.53
CA ILE A 102 -0.87 -38.94 -17.88
C ILE A 102 -0.57 -38.15 -16.60
N TYR A 103 0.72 -37.93 -16.36
CA TYR A 103 1.19 -37.17 -15.19
C TYR A 103 1.67 -35.81 -15.64
N GLU A 104 0.97 -34.78 -15.20
CA GLU A 104 1.26 -33.38 -15.45
C GLU A 104 1.80 -32.69 -14.19
N ILE A 105 2.47 -31.55 -14.37
CA ILE A 105 2.95 -30.70 -13.29
C ILE A 105 2.15 -29.40 -13.24
N ARG A 106 1.76 -29.01 -12.03
CA ARG A 106 1.26 -27.68 -11.72
C ARG A 106 1.64 -27.34 -10.29
N ASP A 107 2.53 -26.37 -10.16
CA ASP A 107 3.12 -26.00 -8.89
C ASP A 107 3.00 -24.51 -8.67
N LEU A 108 2.58 -24.11 -7.47
CA LEU A 108 2.53 -22.71 -7.03
C LEU A 108 3.50 -22.55 -5.87
N SER A 109 4.67 -22.02 -6.16
CA SER A 109 5.76 -21.85 -5.22
C SER A 109 5.81 -20.44 -4.61
N PHE A 110 6.36 -20.33 -3.40
CA PHE A 110 6.71 -19.08 -2.75
C PHE A 110 8.23 -18.99 -2.56
N ASN A 111 8.81 -17.81 -2.88
CA ASN A 111 10.25 -17.56 -2.81
C ASN A 111 10.51 -16.37 -1.89
N ALA A 112 11.64 -16.41 -1.18
CA ALA A 112 12.16 -15.26 -0.42
C ALA A 112 13.68 -15.21 -0.51
N LYS A 113 14.27 -14.02 -0.64
CA LYS A 113 15.72 -13.79 -0.64
C LYS A 113 16.05 -12.52 0.13
N TYR A 114 17.09 -12.60 0.96
CA TYR A 114 17.57 -11.49 1.77
C TYR A 114 19.04 -11.21 1.51
N GLN A 115 19.34 -10.00 1.02
CA GLN A 115 20.70 -9.47 0.89
C GLN A 115 21.19 -8.98 2.23
N LEU A 116 22.35 -9.45 2.67
CA LEU A 116 22.91 -9.11 3.96
C LEU A 116 23.49 -7.69 3.93
N PRO A 117 23.05 -6.78 4.82
CA PRO A 117 23.36 -5.35 4.70
C PRO A 117 24.75 -4.97 5.30
N PHE A 118 25.42 -5.89 5.99
CA PHE A 118 26.65 -5.61 6.73
C PHE A 118 27.93 -5.78 5.89
N ILE A 119 27.82 -6.20 4.61
CA ILE A 119 28.97 -6.30 3.71
C ILE A 119 29.05 -5.02 2.88
N PRO A 120 30.19 -4.32 2.86
CA PRO A 120 30.35 -3.14 2.02
C PRO A 120 30.13 -3.46 0.53
N ASN A 121 29.32 -2.65 -0.15
CA ASN A 121 28.91 -2.89 -1.54
C ASN A 121 30.08 -2.87 -2.53
N ASP A 122 31.20 -2.24 -2.18
CA ASP A 122 32.43 -2.22 -2.97
C ASP A 122 33.23 -3.54 -2.89
N TRP A 123 32.98 -4.37 -1.87
CA TRP A 123 33.59 -5.70 -1.77
C TRP A 123 32.85 -6.71 -2.63
N PHE A 124 31.70 -7.13 -2.18
CA PHE A 124 30.76 -8.01 -2.87
C PHE A 124 29.40 -7.96 -2.16
N SER A 125 28.35 -8.39 -2.82
CA SER A 125 27.04 -8.62 -2.20
C SER A 125 26.92 -10.08 -1.77
N LEU A 126 26.24 -10.34 -0.65
CA LEU A 126 25.93 -11.68 -0.16
C LEU A 126 24.43 -11.76 0.15
N ALA A 127 23.79 -12.82 -0.29
CA ALA A 127 22.38 -13.08 -0.01
C ALA A 127 22.13 -14.52 0.39
N VAL A 128 21.10 -14.72 1.19
CA VAL A 128 20.53 -16.04 1.50
C VAL A 128 19.12 -16.08 0.97
N GLY A 129 18.70 -17.25 0.47
CA GLY A 129 17.37 -17.38 -0.09
C GLY A 129 16.79 -18.77 0.04
N ALA A 130 15.49 -18.84 -0.13
CA ALA A 130 14.73 -20.07 -0.17
C ALA A 130 13.73 -19.97 -1.31
N GLN A 131 13.68 -21.01 -2.10
CA GLN A 131 12.82 -21.20 -3.26
C GLN A 131 11.83 -22.30 -2.96
N ASP A 132 10.59 -22.14 -3.40
CA ASP A 132 9.52 -23.13 -3.28
C ASP A 132 9.33 -23.62 -1.84
N ILE A 133 9.07 -22.63 -0.94
CA ILE A 133 8.97 -22.87 0.50
C ILE A 133 7.58 -23.39 0.85
N GLY A 134 7.51 -24.70 1.12
CA GLY A 134 6.28 -25.32 1.59
C GLY A 134 5.27 -25.61 0.45
N GLY A 135 4.20 -26.28 0.78
CA GLY A 135 3.20 -26.76 -0.15
C GLY A 135 3.24 -28.28 -0.32
N ALA A 136 2.26 -28.82 -1.04
CA ALA A 136 2.19 -30.25 -1.32
C ALA A 136 3.05 -30.66 -2.52
N ALA A 137 3.28 -29.74 -3.45
CA ALA A 137 4.08 -29.89 -4.64
C ALA A 137 5.36 -29.05 -4.49
N ASN A 138 6.35 -29.55 -3.78
CA ASN A 138 7.64 -28.85 -3.57
C ASN A 138 8.65 -29.27 -4.65
N ASN A 139 8.27 -29.18 -5.92
CA ASN A 139 9.06 -29.70 -7.03
C ASN A 139 10.37 -28.93 -7.24
N TYR A 140 10.45 -27.68 -6.77
CA TYR A 140 11.60 -26.79 -6.98
C TYR A 140 12.22 -26.30 -5.68
N LYS A 141 11.95 -26.96 -4.55
CA LYS A 141 12.42 -26.55 -3.24
C LYS A 141 13.96 -26.52 -3.16
N ALA A 142 14.49 -25.37 -2.79
CA ALA A 142 15.92 -25.18 -2.58
C ALA A 142 16.20 -24.10 -1.52
N TYR A 143 17.28 -24.29 -0.74
CA TYR A 143 17.86 -23.27 0.14
C TYR A 143 19.26 -22.96 -0.34
N TYR A 144 19.63 -21.69 -0.38
CA TYR A 144 20.92 -21.29 -0.93
C TYR A 144 21.53 -20.06 -0.25
N ALA A 145 22.85 -19.95 -0.37
CA ALA A 145 23.60 -18.73 -0.14
C ALA A 145 24.38 -18.38 -1.41
N VAL A 146 24.42 -17.09 -1.75
CA VAL A 146 25.03 -16.63 -3.00
C VAL A 146 25.75 -15.31 -2.82
N ALA A 147 26.97 -15.23 -3.37
CA ALA A 147 27.77 -14.02 -3.44
C ALA A 147 27.84 -13.51 -4.88
N THR A 148 27.81 -12.19 -5.08
CA THR A 148 27.98 -11.56 -6.40
C THR A 148 28.93 -10.37 -6.27
N LYS A 149 29.91 -10.30 -7.19
CA LYS A 149 30.89 -9.23 -7.31
C LYS A 149 30.83 -8.61 -8.69
N ARG A 150 30.65 -7.29 -8.73
CA ARG A 150 30.75 -6.52 -9.96
C ARG A 150 32.19 -6.16 -10.26
N LEU A 151 32.67 -6.49 -11.45
CA LEU A 151 34.00 -6.15 -11.98
C LEU A 151 33.85 -5.47 -13.35
N GLY A 152 33.82 -4.15 -13.38
CA GLY A 152 33.54 -3.39 -14.58
C GLY A 152 32.14 -3.72 -15.12
N ASP A 153 32.07 -4.24 -16.36
CA ASP A 153 30.85 -4.63 -17.03
C ASP A 153 30.42 -6.09 -16.76
N PHE A 154 31.13 -6.79 -15.85
CA PHE A 154 30.85 -8.18 -15.50
C PHE A 154 30.31 -8.30 -14.07
N ASP A 155 29.26 -9.07 -13.90
CA ASP A 155 28.81 -9.59 -12.61
C ASP A 155 29.23 -11.06 -12.50
N LEU A 156 30.09 -11.35 -11.51
CA LEU A 156 30.51 -12.72 -11.19
C LEU A 156 29.70 -13.21 -9.99
N THR A 157 29.05 -14.34 -10.13
CA THR A 157 28.19 -14.96 -9.12
C THR A 157 28.70 -16.34 -8.75
N LEU A 158 28.76 -16.62 -7.45
CA LEU A 158 29.11 -17.92 -6.89
C LEU A 158 28.18 -18.22 -5.72
N GLY A 159 27.62 -19.39 -5.69
CA GLY A 159 26.72 -19.82 -4.61
C GLY A 159 26.82 -21.30 -4.30
N ALA A 160 26.15 -21.65 -3.22
CA ALA A 160 25.94 -23.03 -2.83
C ALA A 160 24.55 -23.20 -2.21
N GLY A 161 23.95 -24.36 -2.46
CA GLY A 161 22.62 -24.66 -1.95
C GLY A 161 22.43 -26.13 -1.64
N THR A 162 21.25 -26.42 -1.18
CA THR A 162 20.77 -27.78 -0.93
C THR A 162 19.31 -27.87 -1.39
N THR A 163 18.96 -28.98 -1.96
CA THR A 163 17.64 -29.21 -2.53
C THR A 163 17.11 -30.62 -2.22
N ASP A 164 15.79 -30.73 -2.15
CA ASP A 164 15.03 -32.00 -2.15
C ASP A 164 14.13 -32.08 -3.40
N ASN A 165 14.44 -31.34 -4.45
CA ASN A 165 13.58 -31.22 -5.63
C ASN A 165 13.76 -32.42 -6.58
N LEU A 166 12.98 -32.45 -7.66
CA LEU A 166 13.01 -33.54 -8.68
C LEU A 166 14.26 -33.46 -9.57
N THR A 167 14.91 -32.31 -9.62
CA THR A 167 16.17 -32.04 -10.31
C THR A 167 17.24 -31.72 -9.29
N ASN A 168 18.52 -31.86 -9.64
CA ASN A 168 19.62 -31.47 -8.75
C ASN A 168 20.00 -29.97 -8.90
N ARG A 169 19.19 -29.22 -9.55
CA ARG A 169 19.42 -27.76 -9.71
C ARG A 169 19.55 -27.07 -8.35
N LEU A 170 20.57 -26.25 -8.17
CA LEU A 170 20.98 -25.62 -6.91
C LEU A 170 21.44 -26.59 -5.82
N ASP A 171 21.69 -27.90 -6.12
CA ASP A 171 22.31 -28.78 -5.16
C ASP A 171 23.86 -28.70 -5.27
N GLY A 172 24.50 -28.42 -4.14
CA GLY A 172 25.95 -28.16 -4.12
C GLY A 172 26.32 -26.75 -4.64
N ALA A 173 27.42 -26.68 -5.39
CA ALA A 173 27.94 -25.39 -5.88
C ALA A 173 27.34 -25.00 -7.23
N PHE A 174 27.00 -23.72 -7.38
CA PHE A 174 26.59 -23.11 -8.63
C PHE A 174 27.33 -21.81 -8.89
N ALA A 175 27.51 -21.44 -10.16
CA ALA A 175 28.25 -20.26 -10.54
C ALA A 175 27.76 -19.67 -11.86
N GLY A 176 28.03 -18.38 -12.09
CA GLY A 176 27.72 -17.75 -13.37
C GLY A 176 28.40 -16.39 -13.55
N VAL A 177 28.41 -15.98 -14.79
CA VAL A 177 28.92 -14.68 -15.21
C VAL A 177 27.88 -14.00 -16.09
N GLN A 178 27.64 -12.74 -15.83
CA GLN A 178 26.80 -11.88 -16.69
C GLN A 178 27.64 -10.72 -17.19
N TRP A 179 27.75 -10.60 -18.50
CA TRP A 179 28.40 -9.47 -19.18
C TRP A 179 27.36 -8.49 -19.68
N HIS A 180 27.43 -7.25 -19.18
CA HIS A 180 26.60 -6.13 -19.66
C HIS A 180 27.27 -5.50 -20.89
N ALA A 181 27.12 -6.15 -22.05
CA ALA A 181 27.78 -5.73 -23.30
C ALA A 181 27.36 -4.32 -23.75
N THR A 182 26.13 -3.94 -23.48
CA THR A 182 25.58 -2.60 -23.68
C THR A 182 24.49 -2.32 -22.62
N ASN A 183 23.94 -1.10 -22.60
CA ASN A 183 22.80 -0.76 -21.72
C ASN A 183 21.50 -1.51 -22.06
N TRP A 184 21.42 -2.14 -23.20
CA TRP A 184 20.22 -2.86 -23.67
C TRP A 184 20.46 -4.36 -23.90
N LEU A 185 21.73 -4.85 -23.80
CA LEU A 185 22.08 -6.24 -24.00
C LEU A 185 22.97 -6.76 -22.88
N SER A 186 22.56 -7.84 -22.26
CA SER A 186 23.37 -8.64 -21.34
C SER A 186 23.52 -10.06 -21.86
N ILE A 187 24.70 -10.64 -21.70
CA ILE A 187 25.03 -12.02 -22.07
C ILE A 187 25.38 -12.78 -20.79
N THR A 188 24.87 -13.99 -20.65
CA THR A 188 25.00 -14.79 -19.45
C THR A 188 25.55 -16.16 -19.78
N ALA A 189 26.45 -16.68 -18.94
CA ALA A 189 26.86 -18.08 -18.90
C ALA A 189 26.81 -18.54 -17.44
N GLU A 190 26.19 -19.69 -17.17
CA GLU A 190 25.96 -20.16 -15.80
C GLU A 190 25.93 -21.67 -15.73
N HIS A 191 26.28 -22.19 -14.55
CA HIS A 191 26.10 -23.59 -14.15
C HIS A 191 25.30 -23.63 -12.87
N ASP A 192 24.22 -24.36 -12.86
CA ASP A 192 23.22 -24.33 -11.76
C ASP A 192 23.35 -25.49 -10.75
N GLY A 193 24.42 -26.27 -10.85
CA GLY A 193 24.67 -27.45 -10.04
C GLY A 193 24.44 -28.77 -10.83
N GLU A 194 23.60 -28.73 -11.84
CA GLU A 194 23.27 -29.88 -12.69
C GLU A 194 23.71 -29.69 -14.16
N ALA A 195 23.33 -28.54 -14.73
CA ALA A 195 23.53 -28.26 -16.15
C ALA A 195 24.18 -26.90 -16.38
N THR A 196 24.68 -26.69 -17.58
CA THR A 196 25.26 -25.44 -18.03
C THR A 196 24.30 -24.75 -18.98
N SER A 197 24.15 -23.43 -18.84
CA SER A 197 23.31 -22.65 -19.75
C SER A 197 24.02 -21.39 -20.19
N SER A 198 23.58 -20.86 -21.33
CA SER A 198 24.01 -19.57 -21.85
C SER A 198 22.79 -18.81 -22.38
N GLY A 199 22.77 -17.50 -22.19
CA GLY A 199 21.62 -16.76 -22.63
C GLY A 199 21.86 -15.27 -22.85
N LEU A 200 20.84 -14.65 -23.40
CA LEU A 200 20.81 -13.25 -23.76
C LEU A 200 19.63 -12.59 -23.03
N LYS A 201 19.84 -11.38 -22.52
CA LYS A 201 18.76 -10.51 -22.05
C LYS A 201 18.78 -9.19 -22.82
N LEU A 202 17.64 -8.85 -23.42
CA LEU A 202 17.41 -7.61 -24.12
C LEU A 202 16.55 -6.68 -23.25
N HIS A 203 17.07 -5.50 -22.92
CA HIS A 203 16.36 -4.50 -22.13
C HIS A 203 15.80 -3.43 -23.05
N VAL A 204 14.49 -3.23 -23.06
CA VAL A 204 13.85 -2.16 -23.83
C VAL A 204 14.34 -0.81 -23.30
N PRO A 205 14.85 0.10 -24.15
CA PRO A 205 15.34 1.39 -23.69
C PRO A 205 14.27 2.19 -22.94
N SER A 206 14.58 2.68 -21.74
CA SER A 206 13.64 3.40 -20.86
C SER A 206 13.02 4.63 -21.51
N LYS A 207 13.71 5.28 -22.46
CA LYS A 207 13.19 6.42 -23.23
C LYS A 207 11.97 6.09 -24.10
N TRP A 208 11.71 4.81 -24.36
CA TRP A 208 10.54 4.34 -25.12
C TRP A 208 9.35 4.00 -24.21
N LEU A 209 9.58 3.97 -22.91
CA LEU A 209 8.61 3.58 -21.87
C LEU A 209 8.42 4.72 -20.87
N SER A 210 7.46 4.57 -19.98
CA SER A 210 7.34 5.48 -18.83
C SER A 210 8.50 5.25 -17.85
N ASN A 211 8.85 6.25 -17.06
CA ASN A 211 9.90 6.14 -16.03
C ASN A 211 9.61 5.06 -14.97
N GLN A 212 8.39 4.54 -14.92
CA GLN A 212 7.97 3.53 -13.96
C GLN A 212 7.91 2.11 -14.54
N LEU A 213 8.01 1.97 -15.87
CA LEU A 213 7.90 0.69 -16.56
C LEU A 213 9.24 0.33 -17.24
N ALA A 214 9.70 -0.89 -17.00
CA ALA A 214 10.78 -1.49 -17.77
C ALA A 214 10.34 -2.85 -18.31
N ILE A 215 10.83 -3.20 -19.49
CA ILE A 215 10.54 -4.49 -20.15
C ILE A 215 11.85 -5.12 -20.54
N SER A 216 12.00 -6.42 -20.31
CA SER A 216 13.12 -7.20 -20.80
C SER A 216 12.67 -8.52 -21.40
N LEU A 217 13.38 -8.95 -22.45
CA LEU A 217 13.22 -10.24 -23.09
C LEU A 217 14.45 -11.09 -22.78
N ALA A 218 14.27 -12.38 -22.57
CA ALA A 218 15.36 -13.31 -22.35
C ALA A 218 15.25 -14.50 -23.33
N ALA A 219 16.38 -14.97 -23.79
CA ALA A 219 16.52 -16.24 -24.48
C ALA A 219 17.60 -17.04 -23.76
N ASN A 220 17.36 -18.31 -23.49
CA ASN A 220 18.23 -19.21 -22.76
C ASN A 220 18.47 -20.47 -23.58
N TYR A 221 19.73 -20.81 -23.81
CA TYR A 221 20.14 -22.13 -24.27
C TYR A 221 20.55 -22.95 -23.05
N TYR A 222 19.85 -24.06 -22.81
CA TYR A 222 20.03 -24.91 -21.63
C TYR A 222 20.49 -26.28 -22.06
N ASP A 223 21.78 -26.57 -21.84
CA ASP A 223 22.41 -27.87 -22.22
C ASP A 223 22.16 -28.92 -21.14
N HIS A 224 21.01 -29.57 -21.23
CA HIS A 224 20.62 -30.67 -20.35
C HIS A 224 20.59 -32.00 -21.14
N LYS A 225 21.12 -33.08 -20.55
CA LYS A 225 21.35 -34.35 -21.23
C LYS A 225 20.09 -35.02 -21.80
N GLN A 226 18.91 -34.60 -21.45
CA GLN A 226 17.63 -35.19 -21.80
C GLN A 226 16.59 -34.16 -22.33
N SER A 227 17.00 -32.99 -22.74
CA SER A 227 16.11 -31.96 -23.27
C SER A 227 15.78 -32.24 -24.75
N GLU A 228 14.50 -32.17 -25.12
CA GLU A 228 14.05 -32.21 -26.52
C GLU A 228 14.23 -30.84 -27.20
N ASP A 229 14.07 -29.73 -26.45
CA ASP A 229 14.25 -28.35 -26.90
C ASP A 229 15.29 -27.64 -26.01
N ASP A 230 16.32 -27.12 -26.65
CA ASP A 230 17.46 -26.50 -25.97
C ASP A 230 17.32 -24.99 -25.76
N VAL A 231 16.31 -24.33 -26.37
CA VAL A 231 16.16 -22.87 -26.35
C VAL A 231 14.82 -22.45 -25.78
N TYR A 232 14.88 -21.68 -24.69
CA TYR A 232 13.71 -21.17 -23.97
C TYR A 232 13.66 -19.67 -23.97
N PHE A 233 12.46 -19.09 -23.84
CA PHE A 233 12.21 -17.66 -23.91
C PHE A 233 11.45 -17.14 -22.70
N GLY A 234 11.68 -15.87 -22.37
CA GLY A 234 10.94 -15.19 -21.32
C GLY A 234 10.74 -13.72 -21.61
N ILE A 235 9.67 -13.17 -21.06
CA ILE A 235 9.37 -11.74 -21.06
C ILE A 235 9.08 -11.29 -19.64
N ASN A 236 9.76 -10.24 -19.18
CA ASN A 236 9.59 -9.66 -17.86
C ASN A 236 9.15 -8.20 -17.98
N PHE A 237 8.18 -7.83 -17.13
CA PHE A 237 7.70 -6.48 -16.91
C PHE A 237 8.07 -6.07 -15.49
N LYS A 238 8.81 -4.97 -15.34
CA LYS A 238 9.07 -4.33 -14.05
C LYS A 238 8.24 -3.06 -13.96
N TYR A 239 7.49 -2.91 -12.89
CA TYR A 239 6.78 -1.68 -12.57
C TYR A 239 7.27 -1.10 -11.24
N GLN A 240 7.67 0.18 -11.23
CA GLN A 240 8.13 0.87 -10.02
C GLN A 240 6.95 1.53 -9.31
N LEU A 241 6.57 1.04 -8.12
CA LEU A 241 5.47 1.57 -7.32
C LEU A 241 5.82 2.90 -6.64
N ASN A 242 7.08 3.07 -6.24
CA ASN A 242 7.54 4.33 -5.65
C ASN A 242 7.69 5.41 -6.70
N LYS A 243 7.08 6.57 -6.46
CA LYS A 243 7.45 7.79 -7.20
C LYS A 243 8.85 8.22 -6.74
N PRO A 244 9.79 8.52 -7.63
CA PRO A 244 11.16 8.91 -7.28
C PRO A 244 11.27 10.15 -6.36
N GLU A 245 10.21 10.95 -6.27
CA GLU A 245 10.18 12.25 -5.57
C GLU A 245 9.95 12.16 -4.06
N HIS A 246 9.57 11.00 -3.51
CA HIS A 246 9.39 10.81 -2.06
C HIS A 246 10.64 10.22 -1.41
N LYS A 247 11.77 10.93 -1.51
CA LYS A 247 12.86 10.70 -0.56
C LYS A 247 12.34 11.12 0.82
N SER A 248 12.21 10.13 1.71
CA SER A 248 11.80 10.30 3.09
C SER A 248 12.45 11.55 3.71
N PHE A 249 11.62 12.44 4.24
CA PHE A 249 12.10 13.46 5.15
C PHE A 249 12.79 12.77 6.33
N ARG A 250 13.94 13.30 6.75
CA ARG A 250 14.56 12.84 8.00
C ARG A 250 13.54 13.02 9.12
N PRO A 251 13.36 12.03 10.00
CA PRO A 251 12.40 12.15 11.08
C PRO A 251 12.69 13.41 11.88
N VAL A 252 11.73 14.32 11.90
CA VAL A 252 11.75 15.46 12.80
C VAL A 252 11.54 14.87 14.19
N LYS A 253 12.43 15.18 15.14
CA LYS A 253 12.23 14.82 16.55
C LYS A 253 10.82 15.31 16.94
N PRO A 254 10.00 14.49 17.60
CA PRO A 254 8.70 14.94 18.07
C PRO A 254 8.86 16.22 18.88
N ALA A 255 8.11 17.26 18.52
CA ALA A 255 8.08 18.49 19.28
C ALA A 255 7.62 18.15 20.71
N PRO A 256 8.21 18.77 21.76
CA PRO A 256 7.76 18.53 23.12
C PRO A 256 6.26 18.90 23.19
N GLN A 257 5.46 18.00 23.71
CA GLN A 257 4.05 18.24 23.94
C GLN A 257 3.91 19.49 24.82
N LEU A 258 3.32 20.53 24.27
CA LEU A 258 2.89 21.71 25.04
C LEU A 258 1.75 21.23 25.95
N SER A 259 2.09 20.91 27.21
CA SER A 259 1.11 20.71 28.26
C SER A 259 0.37 22.05 28.44
N LEU A 260 -0.91 22.09 28.07
CA LEU A 260 -1.81 23.18 28.40
C LEU A 260 -1.96 23.22 29.93
N GLN A 261 -1.06 23.98 30.59
CA GLN A 261 -1.25 24.31 32.00
C GLN A 261 -2.53 25.14 32.12
N SER A 262 -3.46 24.60 32.88
CA SER A 262 -4.65 25.32 33.35
C SER A 262 -4.22 26.56 34.09
N THR A 263 -4.42 27.73 33.53
CA THR A 263 -4.29 28.99 34.26
C THR A 263 -5.45 29.08 35.27
N THR A 264 -5.20 28.67 36.47
CA THR A 264 -6.05 29.01 37.63
C THR A 264 -5.89 30.48 37.90
N HIS A 265 -6.97 31.23 37.83
CA HIS A 265 -7.04 32.60 38.26
C HIS A 265 -6.66 32.74 39.75
N ILE A 266 -5.51 33.35 40.02
CA ILE A 266 -5.15 33.79 41.39
C ILE A 266 -5.57 35.24 41.50
N VAL A 267 -6.51 35.49 42.39
CA VAL A 267 -6.94 36.83 42.85
C VAL A 267 -5.76 37.43 43.64
N PRO A 268 -5.35 38.69 43.41
CA PRO A 268 -4.28 39.29 44.21
C PRO A 268 -4.84 39.72 45.57
N ASN A 269 -4.26 39.21 46.61
CA ASN A 269 -4.46 39.74 47.97
C ASN A 269 -3.34 40.73 48.31
N THR A 270 -3.73 41.95 48.62
CA THR A 270 -2.87 43.03 49.07
C THR A 270 -2.41 42.80 50.51
N ALA A 271 -1.12 42.86 50.80
CA ALA A 271 -0.59 43.30 52.09
C ALA A 271 0.89 43.69 51.99
N ASN A 272 1.18 44.83 52.54
CA ASN A 272 2.45 45.54 52.71
C ASN A 272 3.59 44.69 53.39
N SER A 273 4.85 44.95 53.02
CA SER A 273 5.84 45.46 54.01
C SER A 273 7.22 45.71 53.38
N ASN A 274 7.81 46.79 53.86
CA ASN A 274 9.13 47.37 53.59
C ASN A 274 10.33 46.40 53.77
N SER A 275 11.39 46.58 52.95
CA SER A 275 12.75 46.76 53.45
C SER A 275 13.77 47.13 52.32
N SER A 276 14.69 47.91 52.75
CA SER A 276 15.67 48.76 52.09
C SER A 276 16.91 48.07 51.49
N GLY A 277 17.42 48.63 50.37
CA GLY A 277 18.75 48.90 49.87
C GLY A 277 19.54 47.79 49.18
N PRO A 278 20.64 48.05 48.46
CA PRO A 278 21.23 49.30 48.02
C PRO A 278 21.53 49.46 46.53
N LYS A 279 21.95 50.65 46.13
CA LYS A 279 22.26 51.18 44.80
C LYS A 279 23.41 50.50 44.08
N ALA A 280 23.29 50.37 42.74
CA ALA A 280 24.45 50.26 41.83
C ALA A 280 24.15 50.99 40.48
N PRO A 281 25.14 51.31 39.63
CA PRO A 281 25.28 52.63 39.06
C PRO A 281 24.67 52.83 37.67
N GLN A 282 24.40 54.08 37.36
CA GLN A 282 23.87 54.57 36.08
C GLN A 282 24.93 54.50 34.96
N LEU A 283 24.55 53.93 33.82
CA LEU A 283 25.18 54.20 32.54
C LEU A 283 24.22 54.95 31.62
N LYS A 284 24.63 56.16 31.29
CA LYS A 284 23.96 57.03 30.32
C LYS A 284 24.22 56.52 28.92
N ASN A 285 23.19 56.14 28.17
CA ASN A 285 23.21 56.22 26.72
C ASN A 285 21.86 56.67 26.18
N LYS A 286 21.93 57.66 25.31
CA LYS A 286 20.89 58.36 24.62
C LYS A 286 20.11 57.44 23.68
N PRO A 287 18.77 57.42 23.60
CA PRO A 287 18.07 56.63 22.62
C PRO A 287 18.07 57.33 21.26
N THR A 288 18.62 56.68 20.27
CA THR A 288 18.41 56.98 18.85
C THR A 288 17.01 56.56 18.46
N LEU A 289 16.19 57.47 18.02
CA LEU A 289 14.85 57.23 17.47
C LEU A 289 14.96 56.35 16.21
N LEU A 290 14.74 55.06 16.37
CA LEU A 290 14.44 54.18 15.26
C LEU A 290 12.98 54.41 14.83
N LYS A 291 12.82 54.78 13.55
CA LYS A 291 11.51 54.98 12.91
C LYS A 291 10.61 53.77 13.21
N SER A 292 9.43 54.06 13.74
CA SER A 292 8.38 53.09 14.00
C SER A 292 8.04 52.32 12.73
N LYS A 293 8.32 51.01 12.73
CA LYS A 293 7.65 50.07 11.82
C LYS A 293 6.16 50.20 12.07
N GLN A 294 5.42 50.41 11.01
CA GLN A 294 3.95 50.45 11.03
C GLN A 294 3.42 49.29 11.87
N VAL A 295 2.74 49.58 12.93
CA VAL A 295 1.91 48.65 13.69
C VAL A 295 0.81 48.21 12.72
N LYS A 296 0.86 46.98 12.25
CA LYS A 296 -0.25 46.37 11.54
C LYS A 296 -1.46 46.42 12.48
N HIS A 297 -2.54 47.10 12.07
CA HIS A 297 -3.79 47.14 12.84
C HIS A 297 -4.23 45.71 13.19
N ALA A 298 -4.64 45.52 14.43
CA ALA A 298 -5.39 44.30 14.81
C ALA A 298 -6.66 44.26 13.95
N ALA A 299 -6.98 43.06 13.41
CA ALA A 299 -8.16 42.87 12.59
C ALA A 299 -9.41 43.28 13.36
N THR A 300 -10.33 43.94 12.69
CA THR A 300 -11.65 44.19 13.23
C THR A 300 -12.52 42.95 13.17
N ASP A 301 -13.50 42.81 14.05
CA ASP A 301 -14.42 41.67 14.05
C ASP A 301 -15.15 41.52 12.69
N SER A 302 -15.51 42.62 12.05
CA SER A 302 -16.13 42.67 10.72
C SER A 302 -15.21 42.18 9.59
N GLU A 303 -13.89 42.45 9.66
CA GLU A 303 -12.93 41.94 8.67
C GLU A 303 -12.72 40.44 8.81
N LEU A 304 -12.70 39.93 10.06
CA LEU A 304 -12.60 38.51 10.31
C LEU A 304 -13.84 37.74 9.87
N GLU A 305 -15.03 38.31 10.04
CA GLU A 305 -16.28 37.74 9.56
C GLU A 305 -16.29 37.62 8.03
N GLN A 306 -15.95 38.68 7.31
CA GLN A 306 -15.87 38.67 5.85
C GLN A 306 -14.82 37.65 5.35
N THR A 307 -13.68 37.60 6.03
CA THR A 307 -12.62 36.60 5.72
C THR A 307 -13.08 35.16 5.94
N ALA A 308 -13.80 34.91 7.05
CA ALA A 308 -14.34 33.60 7.37
C ALA A 308 -15.44 33.16 6.38
N MET A 309 -16.28 34.09 5.94
CA MET A 309 -17.29 33.87 4.89
C MET A 309 -16.61 33.53 3.56
N ALA A 310 -15.62 34.29 3.13
CA ALA A 310 -14.88 34.04 1.88
C ALA A 310 -14.14 32.70 1.93
N PHE A 311 -13.54 32.35 3.06
CA PHE A 311 -12.89 31.05 3.26
C PHE A 311 -13.90 29.90 3.20
N LYS A 312 -15.06 30.03 3.87
CA LYS A 312 -16.14 29.02 3.80
C LYS A 312 -16.64 28.85 2.37
N ALA A 313 -16.83 29.92 1.62
CA ALA A 313 -17.24 29.87 0.23
C ALA A 313 -16.20 29.12 -0.64
N ALA A 314 -14.91 29.40 -0.44
CA ALA A 314 -13.85 28.68 -1.17
C ALA A 314 -13.84 27.17 -0.88
N LEU A 315 -14.13 26.74 0.35
CA LEU A 315 -14.24 25.34 0.70
C LEU A 315 -15.50 24.67 0.09
N LEU A 316 -16.61 25.40 -0.01
CA LEU A 316 -17.81 24.94 -0.72
C LEU A 316 -17.55 24.76 -2.21
N ASP A 317 -16.83 25.69 -2.83
CA ASP A 317 -16.44 25.61 -4.25
C ASP A 317 -15.47 24.46 -4.52
N ASP A 318 -14.59 24.13 -3.56
CA ASP A 318 -13.73 22.94 -3.62
C ASP A 318 -14.52 21.61 -3.52
N GLY A 319 -15.79 21.66 -3.04
CA GLY A 319 -16.70 20.51 -2.95
C GLY A 319 -16.74 19.82 -1.57
N PHE A 320 -16.16 20.42 -0.53
CA PHE A 320 -16.21 19.87 0.83
C PHE A 320 -17.62 19.91 1.41
N GLU A 321 -17.90 19.02 2.35
CA GLU A 321 -19.21 18.85 2.98
C GLU A 321 -19.17 19.23 4.47
N ASN A 322 -20.34 19.55 5.03
CA ASN A 322 -20.57 19.81 6.46
C ASN A 322 -19.60 20.85 7.06
N ILE A 323 -19.49 22.02 6.40
CA ILE A 323 -18.49 23.03 6.69
C ILE A 323 -18.97 23.98 7.78
N HIS A 324 -18.26 24.01 8.92
CA HIS A 324 -18.43 24.98 9.99
C HIS A 324 -17.14 25.78 10.20
N VAL A 325 -17.24 27.12 10.14
CA VAL A 325 -16.11 27.99 10.37
C VAL A 325 -16.46 28.93 11.55
N GLY A 326 -15.66 28.84 12.59
CA GLY A 326 -15.74 29.74 13.77
C GLY A 326 -14.46 30.55 13.89
N TYR A 327 -14.55 31.79 14.33
CA TYR A 327 -13.40 32.65 14.51
C TYR A 327 -13.45 33.43 15.82
N SER A 328 -12.30 33.92 16.25
CA SER A 328 -12.09 34.90 17.30
C SER A 328 -10.96 35.83 16.87
N LEU A 329 -10.63 36.83 17.66
CA LEU A 329 -9.52 37.76 17.37
C LEU A 329 -8.15 37.06 17.30
N THR A 330 -8.01 35.84 17.84
CA THR A 330 -6.73 35.14 17.95
C THR A 330 -6.74 33.74 17.35
N SER A 331 -7.89 33.24 16.90
CA SER A 331 -8.00 31.87 16.40
C SER A 331 -9.10 31.67 15.38
N VAL A 332 -8.90 30.69 14.49
CA VAL A 332 -9.91 30.21 13.55
C VAL A 332 -10.10 28.73 13.72
N HIS A 333 -11.36 28.28 13.75
CA HIS A 333 -11.75 26.87 13.94
C HIS A 333 -12.53 26.39 12.73
N VAL A 334 -12.19 25.21 12.23
CA VAL A 334 -12.82 24.60 11.05
C VAL A 334 -13.24 23.20 11.41
N ILE A 335 -14.50 22.86 11.16
CA ILE A 335 -15.02 21.51 11.24
C ILE A 335 -15.54 21.16 9.85
N ILE A 336 -15.13 20.02 9.28
CA ILE A 336 -15.34 19.76 7.87
C ILE A 336 -15.33 18.26 7.57
N GLU A 337 -16.03 17.82 6.51
CA GLU A 337 -16.00 16.47 5.97
C GLU A 337 -15.35 16.44 4.59
N ASN A 338 -14.47 15.43 4.37
CA ASN A 338 -13.85 15.18 3.07
C ASN A 338 -14.64 14.14 2.29
N HIS A 339 -15.17 14.53 1.14
CA HIS A 339 -15.67 13.63 0.09
C HIS A 339 -15.11 14.01 -1.29
N VAL A 340 -14.11 14.88 -1.33
CA VAL A 340 -13.44 15.40 -2.52
C VAL A 340 -12.24 14.55 -2.91
N PHE A 341 -11.47 14.13 -1.89
CA PHE A 341 -10.25 13.35 -2.10
C PHE A 341 -10.46 11.90 -1.67
N ASN A 342 -10.10 10.97 -2.55
CA ASN A 342 -10.44 9.56 -2.40
C ASN A 342 -9.30 8.69 -1.89
N GLN A 343 -8.05 9.04 -2.19
CA GLN A 343 -6.93 8.15 -1.96
C GLN A 343 -6.27 8.39 -0.59
N ASN A 344 -6.19 9.65 -0.15
CA ASN A 344 -5.56 10.00 1.11
C ASN A 344 -6.14 11.28 1.71
N GLU A 345 -6.50 11.23 2.98
CA GLU A 345 -7.06 12.38 3.72
C GLU A 345 -6.07 13.56 3.83
N LEU A 346 -4.77 13.32 3.70
CA LEU A 346 -3.77 14.38 3.68
C LEU A 346 -3.95 15.36 2.53
N ASP A 347 -4.53 14.92 1.42
CA ASP A 347 -4.81 15.79 0.27
C ASP A 347 -5.89 16.83 0.65
N ALA A 348 -6.93 16.41 1.38
CA ALA A 348 -7.96 17.30 1.92
C ALA A 348 -7.38 18.26 2.96
N ILE A 349 -6.66 17.73 3.96
CA ILE A 349 -6.03 18.51 5.01
C ILE A 349 -5.10 19.57 4.42
N GLY A 350 -4.28 19.19 3.44
CA GLY A 350 -3.34 20.10 2.76
C GLY A 350 -4.03 21.23 2.02
N LEU A 351 -5.12 20.95 1.30
CA LEU A 351 -5.90 21.97 0.61
C LEU A 351 -6.61 22.92 1.61
N ILE A 352 -7.27 22.37 2.64
CA ILE A 352 -7.99 23.15 3.66
C ILE A 352 -7.04 24.10 4.39
N LEU A 353 -5.94 23.58 4.95
CA LEU A 353 -4.96 24.41 5.68
C LEU A 353 -4.23 25.39 4.76
N GLY A 354 -3.99 25.01 3.52
CA GLY A 354 -3.44 25.91 2.50
C GLY A 354 -4.36 27.06 2.15
N ARG A 355 -5.67 26.81 1.99
CA ARG A 355 -6.70 27.85 1.81
C ARG A 355 -6.79 28.73 3.07
N LEU A 356 -6.78 28.11 4.25
CA LEU A 356 -6.88 28.82 5.53
C LEU A 356 -5.77 29.86 5.69
N GLN A 357 -4.51 29.50 5.51
CA GLN A 357 -3.38 30.42 5.61
C GLN A 357 -3.38 31.50 4.51
N ALA A 358 -4.01 31.24 3.37
CA ALA A 358 -4.13 32.22 2.29
C ALA A 358 -5.19 33.29 2.57
N HIS A 359 -6.31 32.94 3.19
CA HIS A 359 -7.38 33.86 3.55
C HIS A 359 -7.07 34.65 4.83
N PHE A 360 -6.68 33.95 5.91
CA PHE A 360 -6.39 34.57 7.19
C PHE A 360 -4.93 35.04 7.27
N ASN A 361 -4.66 36.26 6.87
CA ASN A 361 -3.31 36.83 6.84
C ASN A 361 -2.99 37.70 8.09
N HIS A 362 -3.53 37.36 9.26
CA HIS A 362 -3.32 38.05 10.51
C HIS A 362 -2.18 37.42 11.30
N PRO A 363 -1.17 38.21 11.76
CA PRO A 363 -0.04 37.69 12.51
C PRO A 363 -0.45 37.07 13.86
N GLY A 364 0.18 35.96 14.25
CA GLY A 364 -0.03 35.34 15.55
C GLY A 364 -1.37 34.60 15.71
N MET A 365 -2.14 34.42 14.63
CA MET A 365 -3.41 33.69 14.68
C MET A 365 -3.18 32.18 14.74
N ASN A 366 -3.88 31.52 15.65
CA ASN A 366 -3.90 30.07 15.77
C ASN A 366 -5.02 29.46 14.90
N PHE A 367 -4.87 28.21 14.54
CA PHE A 367 -5.93 27.46 13.89
C PHE A 367 -6.23 26.16 14.60
N ASN A 368 -7.45 25.67 14.40
CA ASN A 368 -7.90 24.34 14.83
C ASN A 368 -8.78 23.76 13.73
N LEU A 369 -8.30 22.68 13.09
CA LEU A 369 -9.03 21.92 12.08
C LEU A 369 -9.49 20.59 12.68
N VAL A 370 -10.78 20.32 12.59
CA VAL A 370 -11.38 19.02 12.91
C VAL A 370 -11.88 18.38 11.61
N LEU A 371 -11.31 17.24 11.25
CA LEU A 371 -11.84 16.41 10.18
C LEU A 371 -12.82 15.41 10.79
N GLN A 372 -14.00 15.31 10.19
CA GLN A 372 -15.05 14.38 10.60
C GLN A 372 -15.58 13.59 9.40
N LYS A 373 -16.33 12.51 9.67
CA LYS A 373 -17.07 11.75 8.66
C LYS A 373 -18.41 11.32 9.22
N LEU A 374 -19.49 11.68 8.51
CA LEU A 374 -20.86 11.51 8.99
C LEU A 374 -21.04 12.12 10.40
N GLU A 375 -20.47 13.29 10.62
CA GLU A 375 -20.45 14.02 11.92
C GLU A 375 -19.73 13.27 13.06
N ILE A 376 -18.94 12.24 12.76
CA ILE A 376 -18.09 11.56 13.73
C ILE A 376 -16.68 12.13 13.62
N PRO A 377 -16.17 12.80 14.66
CA PRO A 377 -14.83 13.39 14.65
C PRO A 377 -13.75 12.30 14.54
N GLN A 378 -12.75 12.53 13.68
CA GLN A 378 -11.68 11.59 13.41
C GLN A 378 -10.34 12.06 13.93
N ILE A 379 -9.97 13.31 13.59
CA ILE A 379 -8.68 13.90 13.93
C ILE A 379 -8.82 15.41 14.10
N GLN A 380 -8.02 15.95 15.00
CA GLN A 380 -7.89 17.39 15.25
C GLN A 380 -6.44 17.80 15.01
N ILE A 381 -6.25 18.88 14.25
CA ILE A 381 -4.95 19.45 13.91
C ILE A 381 -4.96 20.93 14.31
N SER A 382 -4.02 21.33 15.15
CA SER A 382 -3.90 22.69 15.64
C SER A 382 -2.49 23.22 15.43
N GLY A 383 -2.35 24.53 15.24
CA GLY A 383 -1.05 25.17 15.06
C GLY A 383 -1.17 26.67 14.89
N GLN A 384 -0.06 27.32 14.55
CA GLN A 384 -0.03 28.74 14.20
C GLN A 384 -0.05 28.93 12.68
N LEU A 385 -0.85 29.87 12.20
CA LEU A 385 -0.95 30.13 10.75
C LEU A 385 0.35 30.66 10.17
N ASP A 386 1.14 31.42 10.93
CA ASP A 386 2.43 31.93 10.47
C ASP A 386 3.44 30.81 10.23
N ASP A 387 3.48 29.80 11.11
CA ASP A 387 4.31 28.60 10.94
C ASP A 387 3.88 27.80 9.71
N TYR A 388 2.57 27.61 9.54
CA TYR A 388 2.05 26.88 8.39
C TYR A 388 2.29 27.63 7.07
N ARG A 389 2.21 28.96 7.08
CA ARG A 389 2.57 29.82 5.94
C ARG A 389 4.03 29.68 5.57
N GLY A 390 4.92 29.68 6.57
CA GLY A 390 6.34 29.39 6.40
C GLY A 390 6.59 28.03 5.75
N PHE A 391 5.86 27.00 6.18
CA PHE A 391 5.91 25.67 5.58
C PHE A 391 5.47 25.66 4.11
N ILE A 392 4.38 26.33 3.76
CA ILE A 392 3.93 26.41 2.37
C ILE A 392 4.98 27.11 1.48
N GLN A 393 5.61 28.18 1.97
CA GLN A 393 6.58 28.97 1.22
C GLN A 393 7.94 28.25 1.09
N SER A 394 8.54 27.87 2.20
CA SER A 394 9.93 27.36 2.27
C SER A 394 10.04 25.85 2.35
N GLY A 395 9.00 25.13 2.80
CA GLY A 395 9.04 23.70 3.07
C GLY A 395 9.58 23.35 4.46
N SER A 396 9.88 24.35 5.35
CA SER A 396 10.24 24.07 6.74
C SER A 396 9.07 23.44 7.48
N ALA A 397 9.33 22.35 8.23
CA ALA A 397 8.28 21.63 8.97
C ALA A 397 7.55 22.56 9.95
N PRO A 398 6.20 22.64 9.90
CA PRO A 398 5.41 23.44 10.82
C PRO A 398 5.29 22.73 12.18
N ASN A 399 5.11 23.48 13.24
CA ASN A 399 4.78 22.93 14.55
C ASN A 399 3.27 22.67 14.63
N LEU A 400 2.86 21.40 14.48
CA LEU A 400 1.47 20.96 14.53
C LEU A 400 1.21 20.07 15.75
N ALA A 401 0.15 20.39 16.48
CA ALA A 401 -0.42 19.48 17.48
C ALA A 401 -1.53 18.68 16.82
N ILE A 402 -1.36 17.36 16.76
CA ILE A 402 -2.28 16.44 16.08
C ILE A 402 -2.77 15.42 17.09
N THR A 403 -4.08 15.23 17.18
CA THR A 403 -4.67 14.25 18.08
C THR A 403 -5.94 13.64 17.50
N ASN A 404 -6.17 12.35 17.77
CA ASN A 404 -7.42 11.66 17.49
C ASN A 404 -8.42 11.72 18.66
N ARG A 405 -8.03 12.35 19.79
CA ARG A 405 -8.92 12.71 20.91
C ARG A 405 -9.51 14.08 20.67
N VAL A 406 -10.48 14.12 19.75
CA VAL A 406 -11.07 15.38 19.33
C VAL A 406 -11.90 16.02 20.45
N ASN A 407 -11.66 17.29 20.73
CA ASN A 407 -12.44 18.07 21.67
C ASN A 407 -12.93 19.36 20.98
N ILE A 408 -14.17 19.33 20.54
CA ILE A 408 -14.80 20.46 19.87
C ILE A 408 -15.29 21.45 20.94
N ARG A 409 -14.61 22.61 21.02
CA ARG A 409 -15.01 23.72 21.89
C ARG A 409 -15.81 24.74 21.08
N HIS A 410 -17.08 24.91 21.43
CA HIS A 410 -17.94 25.89 20.76
C HIS A 410 -17.96 27.29 21.45
N GLY A 411 -17.51 27.36 22.69
CA GLY A 411 -17.54 28.63 23.47
C GLY A 411 -16.45 29.60 23.09
N GLY A 412 -16.76 30.88 23.08
CA GLY A 412 -15.80 31.97 22.81
C GLY A 412 -15.47 32.20 21.33
N LEU A 413 -16.22 31.57 20.41
CA LEU A 413 -16.10 31.74 18.97
C LEU A 413 -17.36 32.33 18.36
N THR A 414 -17.19 33.17 17.35
CA THR A 414 -18.28 33.61 16.46
C THR A 414 -18.34 32.64 15.29
N TRP A 415 -19.45 31.94 15.11
CA TRP A 415 -19.64 30.98 14.02
C TRP A 415 -20.32 31.63 12.82
N VAL A 416 -19.78 31.36 11.62
CA VAL A 416 -20.35 31.89 10.38
C VAL A 416 -21.60 31.10 10.02
N ASN A 417 -22.76 31.76 10.12
CA ASN A 417 -24.07 31.17 9.82
C ASN A 417 -24.54 31.41 8.37
N PHE A 418 -23.64 31.66 7.46
CA PHE A 418 -23.97 32.05 6.09
C PHE A 418 -23.87 30.87 5.12
N GLY A 419 -24.92 30.71 4.28
CA GLY A 419 -24.90 29.83 3.11
C GLY A 419 -25.14 28.33 3.39
N SER A 420 -25.08 27.53 2.34
CA SER A 420 -25.17 26.07 2.39
C SER A 420 -23.95 25.47 3.12
N THR A 421 -24.16 24.42 3.87
CA THR A 421 -23.08 23.64 4.49
C THR A 421 -22.64 22.44 3.63
N ASN A 422 -23.26 22.23 2.46
CA ASN A 422 -23.15 21.00 1.68
C ASN A 422 -23.41 19.79 2.59
N SER A 423 -24.66 19.61 3.00
CA SER A 423 -25.01 18.49 3.87
C SER A 423 -24.63 17.14 3.25
N PRO A 424 -23.98 16.22 3.98
CA PRO A 424 -23.67 14.88 3.49
C PRO A 424 -24.93 14.00 3.34
N TYR A 425 -26.04 14.38 4.02
CA TYR A 425 -27.23 13.54 4.11
C TYR A 425 -28.01 13.51 2.80
N TYR A 426 -28.52 12.31 2.50
CA TYR A 426 -29.28 12.00 1.29
C TYR A 426 -28.52 12.22 -0.04
N THR A 427 -27.19 12.35 0.05
CA THR A 427 -26.31 12.44 -1.13
C THR A 427 -25.88 11.03 -1.54
N PRO A 428 -26.35 10.46 -2.67
CA PRO A 428 -25.96 9.14 -3.11
C PRO A 428 -24.49 9.09 -3.50
N ARG A 429 -23.78 8.05 -3.06
CA ARG A 429 -22.37 7.79 -3.37
C ARG A 429 -22.21 6.42 -3.99
N LEU A 430 -21.95 6.41 -5.29
CA LEU A 430 -21.79 5.18 -6.07
C LEU A 430 -20.30 4.86 -6.23
N THR A 431 -19.91 3.68 -5.75
CA THR A 431 -18.56 3.14 -5.94
C THR A 431 -18.60 1.96 -6.90
N LEU A 432 -17.80 2.01 -7.96
CA LEU A 432 -17.66 0.94 -8.96
C LEU A 432 -16.31 0.26 -8.82
N SER A 433 -16.29 -1.08 -8.93
CA SER A 433 -15.04 -1.85 -8.94
C SER A 433 -15.21 -3.17 -9.68
N PRO A 434 -14.12 -3.72 -10.25
CA PRO A 434 -14.11 -5.13 -10.60
C PRO A 434 -14.19 -5.98 -9.33
N ASP A 435 -14.84 -7.14 -9.43
CA ASP A 435 -14.87 -8.17 -8.40
C ASP A 435 -14.49 -9.51 -9.06
N ILE A 436 -13.49 -10.20 -8.48
CA ILE A 436 -12.91 -11.39 -9.09
C ILE A 436 -12.89 -12.52 -8.06
N VAL A 437 -13.55 -13.61 -8.39
CA VAL A 437 -13.37 -14.90 -7.72
C VAL A 437 -12.48 -15.74 -8.62
N LYS A 438 -11.40 -16.30 -8.06
CA LYS A 438 -10.42 -17.05 -8.86
C LYS A 438 -9.86 -18.25 -8.14
N GLY A 439 -9.58 -19.29 -8.91
CA GLY A 439 -8.67 -20.40 -8.58
C GLY A 439 -7.35 -20.21 -9.33
N VAL A 440 -6.22 -20.27 -8.62
CA VAL A 440 -4.91 -20.08 -9.23
C VAL A 440 -4.07 -21.33 -8.97
N ALA A 441 -3.47 -21.87 -10.03
CA ALA A 441 -2.65 -23.09 -10.00
C ALA A 441 -3.35 -24.25 -9.28
N THR A 442 -4.60 -24.48 -9.62
CA THR A 442 -5.39 -25.62 -9.13
C THR A 442 -5.18 -26.83 -10.04
N GLU A 443 -5.60 -28.01 -9.60
CA GLU A 443 -5.56 -29.21 -10.43
C GLU A 443 -6.46 -29.12 -11.69
N LEU A 444 -7.34 -28.10 -11.77
CA LEU A 444 -8.26 -27.89 -12.89
C LEU A 444 -7.70 -26.94 -13.95
N GLY A 445 -6.88 -25.96 -13.54
CA GLY A 445 -6.28 -24.98 -14.45
C GLY A 445 -5.27 -24.06 -13.77
N VAL A 446 -4.45 -23.39 -14.57
CA VAL A 446 -3.51 -22.37 -14.07
C VAL A 446 -4.25 -21.16 -13.52
N LEU A 447 -5.32 -20.74 -14.20
CA LEU A 447 -6.15 -19.61 -13.79
C LEU A 447 -7.61 -19.84 -14.20
N ASP A 448 -8.46 -20.08 -13.20
CA ASP A 448 -9.89 -20.11 -13.34
C ASP A 448 -10.49 -18.88 -12.67
N TYR A 449 -11.51 -18.29 -13.28
CA TYR A 449 -12.08 -17.04 -12.78
C TYR A 449 -13.56 -16.85 -13.08
N SER A 450 -14.21 -16.11 -12.18
CA SER A 450 -15.46 -15.39 -12.43
C SER A 450 -15.20 -13.91 -12.21
N LEU A 451 -15.43 -13.09 -13.23
CA LEU A 451 -15.25 -11.65 -13.21
C LEU A 451 -16.62 -10.96 -13.24
N ALA A 452 -16.83 -10.00 -12.36
CA ALA A 452 -18.04 -9.18 -12.29
C ALA A 452 -17.70 -7.69 -12.12
N LEU A 453 -18.64 -6.83 -12.50
CA LEU A 453 -18.69 -5.44 -12.07
C LEU A 453 -19.49 -5.36 -10.77
N LYS A 454 -18.91 -4.77 -9.73
CA LYS A 454 -19.53 -4.52 -8.43
C LYS A 454 -19.89 -3.04 -8.32
N ALA A 455 -21.14 -2.75 -8.00
CA ALA A 455 -21.66 -1.41 -7.74
C ALA A 455 -22.11 -1.33 -6.27
N GLN A 456 -21.55 -0.37 -5.52
CA GLN A 456 -21.89 -0.11 -4.12
C GLN A 456 -22.45 1.30 -4.00
N LEU A 457 -23.71 1.42 -3.60
CA LEU A 457 -24.39 2.67 -3.32
C LEU A 457 -24.48 2.88 -1.81
N GLU A 458 -23.94 3.99 -1.32
CA GLU A 458 -24.09 4.45 0.05
C GLU A 458 -24.93 5.73 0.07
N VAL A 459 -25.95 5.76 0.93
CA VAL A 459 -26.77 6.96 1.18
C VAL A 459 -26.74 7.27 2.67
N PRO A 460 -26.00 8.31 3.09
CA PRO A 460 -26.04 8.82 4.46
C PRO A 460 -27.42 9.35 4.81
N ILE A 461 -27.91 9.09 6.02
CA ILE A 461 -29.27 9.48 6.44
C ILE A 461 -29.28 10.36 7.70
N TRP A 462 -28.37 10.13 8.63
CA TRP A 462 -28.14 10.92 9.85
C TRP A 462 -26.75 10.69 10.41
N GLN A 463 -26.43 11.32 11.53
CA GLN A 463 -25.12 11.19 12.17
C GLN A 463 -24.68 9.72 12.32
N GLY A 464 -23.59 9.36 11.68
CA GLY A 464 -23.04 8.01 11.66
C GLY A 464 -23.85 6.97 10.89
N GLY A 465 -25.09 7.28 10.46
CA GLY A 465 -26.02 6.34 9.84
C GLY A 465 -26.05 6.39 8.32
N SER A 466 -26.02 5.23 7.65
CA SER A 466 -26.17 5.10 6.20
C SER A 466 -26.91 3.82 5.78
N ILE A 467 -27.57 3.89 4.64
CA ILE A 467 -28.10 2.73 3.92
C ILE A 467 -27.11 2.36 2.83
N ASN A 468 -26.77 1.07 2.75
CA ASN A 468 -25.79 0.56 1.80
C ASN A 468 -26.43 -0.53 0.94
N VAL A 469 -26.35 -0.38 -0.37
CA VAL A 469 -26.83 -1.35 -1.36
C VAL A 469 -25.66 -1.78 -2.22
N THR A 470 -25.45 -3.09 -2.37
CA THR A 470 -24.44 -3.62 -3.28
C THR A 470 -25.08 -4.56 -4.29
N GLY A 471 -24.72 -4.39 -5.53
CA GLY A 471 -25.09 -5.30 -6.63
C GLY A 471 -23.86 -5.70 -7.43
N THR A 472 -23.96 -6.86 -8.08
CA THR A 472 -22.93 -7.36 -9.01
C THR A 472 -23.55 -7.73 -10.34
N GLN A 473 -22.77 -7.57 -11.42
CA GLN A 473 -23.10 -8.00 -12.76
C GLN A 473 -21.92 -8.80 -13.32
N GLY A 474 -22.15 -10.07 -13.63
CA GLY A 474 -21.16 -10.95 -14.25
C GLY A 474 -20.74 -10.43 -15.63
N ILE A 475 -19.43 -10.45 -15.90
CA ILE A 475 -18.82 -10.01 -17.15
C ILE A 475 -18.27 -11.20 -17.94
N ALA A 476 -17.49 -12.04 -17.29
CA ALA A 476 -16.82 -13.18 -17.91
C ALA A 476 -16.52 -14.29 -16.90
N THR A 477 -16.49 -15.53 -17.37
CA THR A 477 -16.10 -16.71 -16.59
C THR A 477 -15.23 -17.64 -17.41
N SER A 478 -14.26 -18.30 -16.76
CA SER A 478 -13.57 -19.46 -17.34
C SER A 478 -14.50 -20.69 -17.37
N ASP A 479 -14.04 -21.74 -18.06
CA ASP A 479 -14.88 -22.95 -18.29
C ASP A 479 -15.28 -23.62 -16.97
N ASP A 480 -14.41 -23.68 -15.96
CA ASP A 480 -14.70 -24.37 -14.69
C ASP A 480 -15.66 -23.60 -13.76
N PHE A 481 -15.97 -22.35 -14.08
CA PHE A 481 -17.06 -21.56 -13.44
C PHE A 481 -18.39 -21.64 -14.17
N LYS A 482 -18.48 -22.30 -15.34
CA LYS A 482 -19.74 -22.50 -16.07
C LYS A 482 -20.68 -23.50 -15.36
N ASP A 483 -21.91 -23.59 -15.82
CA ASP A 483 -22.92 -24.49 -15.25
C ASP A 483 -22.47 -25.94 -15.26
N ASN A 484 -22.73 -26.66 -14.16
CA ASN A 484 -22.34 -28.06 -13.93
C ASN A 484 -20.81 -28.33 -13.89
N LYS A 485 -20.00 -27.28 -13.66
CA LYS A 485 -18.57 -27.37 -13.50
C LYS A 485 -18.16 -27.24 -12.02
N PRO A 486 -16.93 -27.60 -11.65
CA PRO A 486 -16.50 -27.64 -10.25
C PRO A 486 -16.67 -26.34 -9.45
N PHE A 487 -16.49 -25.20 -10.09
CA PHE A 487 -16.57 -23.88 -9.44
C PHE A 487 -17.88 -23.14 -9.65
N THR A 488 -18.91 -23.75 -10.26
CA THR A 488 -20.22 -23.15 -10.55
C THR A 488 -20.82 -22.40 -9.34
N ARG A 489 -20.76 -23.02 -8.16
CA ARG A 489 -21.31 -22.44 -6.92
C ARG A 489 -20.59 -21.19 -6.43
N PHE A 490 -19.36 -20.95 -6.90
CA PHE A 490 -18.56 -19.78 -6.52
C PHE A 490 -18.61 -18.66 -7.55
N ARG A 491 -19.36 -18.86 -8.65
CA ARG A 491 -19.59 -17.83 -9.66
C ARG A 491 -20.34 -16.64 -9.06
N HIS A 492 -20.04 -15.43 -9.52
CA HIS A 492 -20.79 -14.23 -9.15
C HIS A 492 -22.27 -14.39 -9.50
N LYS A 493 -23.12 -13.95 -8.58
CA LYS A 493 -24.57 -13.82 -8.78
C LYS A 493 -24.86 -12.45 -9.39
N ASP A 494 -25.69 -12.39 -10.43
CA ASP A 494 -26.20 -11.12 -10.95
C ASP A 494 -27.29 -10.56 -10.04
N GLY A 495 -27.30 -9.24 -9.86
CA GLY A 495 -28.29 -8.52 -9.09
C GLY A 495 -27.81 -8.14 -7.68
N LEU A 496 -28.75 -8.04 -6.74
CA LEU A 496 -28.51 -7.59 -5.36
C LEU A 496 -27.66 -8.59 -4.59
N THR A 497 -26.56 -8.10 -3.98
CA THR A 497 -25.67 -8.92 -3.12
C THR A 497 -25.58 -8.42 -1.67
N SER A 498 -26.00 -7.19 -1.39
CA SER A 498 -26.28 -6.77 0.00
C SER A 498 -27.23 -5.58 0.05
N LEU A 499 -28.04 -5.54 1.11
CA LEU A 499 -28.86 -4.40 1.51
C LEU A 499 -28.75 -4.27 3.02
N THR A 500 -28.05 -3.23 3.51
CA THR A 500 -27.74 -3.09 4.92
C THR A 500 -27.97 -1.68 5.42
N TYR A 501 -28.39 -1.56 6.66
CA TYR A 501 -28.27 -0.37 7.47
C TYR A 501 -26.94 -0.42 8.23
N LYS A 502 -26.17 0.67 8.21
CA LYS A 502 -24.90 0.84 8.90
C LYS A 502 -24.99 2.01 9.86
N GLN A 503 -24.52 1.82 11.08
CA GLN A 503 -24.39 2.86 12.10
C GLN A 503 -22.98 2.89 12.66
N ASN A 504 -22.35 4.06 12.59
CA ASN A 504 -21.08 4.38 13.24
C ASN A 504 -21.34 5.25 14.48
N TRP A 505 -20.55 5.05 15.55
CA TRP A 505 -20.54 5.91 16.73
C TRP A 505 -19.23 5.81 17.48
N GLN A 506 -18.93 6.81 18.29
CA GLN A 506 -17.72 6.86 19.09
C GLN A 506 -18.06 6.83 20.58
N LEU A 507 -17.37 5.97 21.34
CA LEU A 507 -17.41 5.93 22.79
C LEU A 507 -16.25 6.72 23.39
N PRO A 508 -16.28 7.06 24.71
CA PRO A 508 -15.14 7.62 25.40
C PRO A 508 -13.88 6.78 25.21
N PHE A 509 -12.70 7.38 25.43
CA PHE A 509 -11.37 6.76 25.25
C PHE A 509 -11.01 6.42 23.80
N ASN A 510 -11.65 7.09 22.83
CA ASN A 510 -11.38 6.92 21.40
C ASN A 510 -11.69 5.51 20.86
N ILE A 511 -12.76 4.91 21.35
CA ILE A 511 -13.27 3.64 20.87
C ILE A 511 -14.32 3.93 19.79
N ASN A 512 -13.99 3.60 18.55
CA ASN A 512 -14.87 3.74 17.40
C ASN A 512 -15.63 2.43 17.17
N ASN A 513 -16.93 2.53 16.92
CA ASN A 513 -17.81 1.39 16.74
C ASN A 513 -18.58 1.50 15.43
N GLN A 514 -18.83 0.36 14.82
CA GLN A 514 -19.64 0.23 13.62
C GLN A 514 -20.49 -1.02 13.70
N THR A 515 -21.79 -0.89 13.50
CA THR A 515 -22.70 -2.01 13.34
C THR A 515 -23.37 -1.97 11.97
N GLN A 516 -23.48 -3.10 11.33
CA GLN A 516 -24.26 -3.27 10.11
C GLN A 516 -25.24 -4.42 10.29
N ILE A 517 -26.48 -4.25 9.85
CA ILE A 517 -27.53 -5.26 9.90
C ILE A 517 -28.26 -5.28 8.57
N GLY A 518 -28.61 -6.47 8.09
CA GLY A 518 -29.41 -6.62 6.88
C GLY A 518 -29.16 -7.91 6.13
N TYR A 519 -29.40 -7.85 4.84
CA TYR A 519 -29.23 -8.93 3.88
C TYR A 519 -27.82 -8.95 3.29
N TYR A 520 -27.26 -10.15 3.17
CA TYR A 520 -25.94 -10.40 2.56
C TYR A 520 -26.01 -11.64 1.67
N TYR A 521 -25.28 -11.63 0.58
CA TYR A 521 -25.01 -12.79 -0.26
C TYR A 521 -23.52 -13.12 -0.28
N ASP A 522 -23.19 -14.38 -0.01
CA ASP A 522 -21.84 -14.96 -0.19
C ASP A 522 -22.01 -16.44 -0.53
N PHE A 523 -22.24 -16.71 -1.82
CA PHE A 523 -22.59 -18.02 -2.39
C PHE A 523 -23.93 -18.61 -1.90
N THR A 524 -24.61 -17.96 -0.99
CA THR A 524 -25.97 -18.20 -0.53
C THR A 524 -26.47 -16.97 0.19
N ASP A 525 -27.77 -16.92 0.48
CA ASP A 525 -28.45 -15.78 1.08
C ASP A 525 -28.38 -15.84 2.62
N TYR A 526 -28.12 -14.69 3.26
CA TYR A 526 -28.05 -14.52 4.71
C TYR A 526 -28.82 -13.31 5.17
N LEU A 527 -29.50 -13.41 6.32
CA LEU A 527 -29.82 -12.28 7.17
C LEU A 527 -28.87 -12.27 8.35
N GLY A 528 -28.36 -11.10 8.71
CA GLY A 528 -27.38 -11.07 9.78
C GLY A 528 -26.94 -9.69 10.18
N PHE A 529 -26.08 -9.69 11.18
CA PHE A 529 -25.40 -8.48 11.62
C PHE A 529 -23.89 -8.71 11.74
N LYS A 530 -23.15 -7.62 11.61
CA LYS A 530 -21.72 -7.54 11.95
C LYS A 530 -21.45 -6.28 12.75
N HIS A 531 -20.60 -6.42 13.77
CA HIS A 531 -20.16 -5.35 14.64
C HIS A 531 -18.64 -5.33 14.73
N GLN A 532 -18.08 -4.12 14.71
CA GLN A 532 -16.66 -3.87 14.92
C GLN A 532 -16.49 -2.78 15.96
N SER A 533 -15.58 -3.01 16.93
CA SER A 533 -15.05 -1.99 17.83
C SER A 533 -13.57 -1.82 17.56
N MET A 534 -13.09 -0.59 17.49
CA MET A 534 -11.66 -0.28 17.26
C MET A 534 -11.20 0.80 18.21
N TRP A 535 -10.12 0.53 18.91
CA TRP A 535 -9.34 1.50 19.68
C TRP A 535 -8.04 1.82 18.96
N MET A 536 -7.64 3.08 18.96
CA MET A 536 -6.37 3.56 18.43
C MET A 536 -5.67 4.45 19.45
N SER A 537 -4.36 4.24 19.64
CA SER A 537 -3.54 5.12 20.48
C SER A 537 -3.52 6.54 19.93
N GLU A 538 -3.18 7.53 20.75
CA GLU A 538 -3.13 8.94 20.35
C GLU A 538 -2.18 9.18 19.18
N SER A 539 -1.02 8.54 19.19
CA SER A 539 -0.07 8.59 18.07
C SER A 539 -0.54 7.84 16.82
N GLY A 540 -1.54 6.94 16.93
CA GLY A 540 -1.98 6.05 15.86
C GLY A 540 -1.09 4.84 15.61
N ARG A 541 -0.01 4.67 16.40
CA ARG A 541 0.92 3.54 16.23
C ARG A 541 0.31 2.21 16.63
N HIS A 542 -0.51 2.19 17.67
CA HIS A 542 -1.14 0.99 18.20
C HIS A 542 -2.64 1.01 17.92
N GLN A 543 -3.14 -0.07 17.36
CA GLN A 543 -4.57 -0.28 17.11
C GLN A 543 -4.98 -1.66 17.60
N VAL A 544 -6.14 -1.75 18.24
CA VAL A 544 -6.80 -3.00 18.62
C VAL A 544 -8.20 -2.97 18.03
N SER A 545 -8.61 -4.03 17.35
CA SER A 545 -9.99 -4.15 16.90
C SER A 545 -10.59 -5.52 17.26
N ALA A 546 -11.87 -5.51 17.61
CA ALA A 546 -12.68 -6.69 17.84
C ALA A 546 -13.83 -6.71 16.83
N LYS A 547 -14.05 -7.86 16.21
CA LYS A 547 -15.07 -8.07 15.18
C LYS A 547 -15.96 -9.22 15.58
N LEU A 548 -17.27 -8.99 15.55
CA LEU A 548 -18.31 -9.96 15.86
C LEU A 548 -19.29 -10.02 14.69
N GLY A 549 -19.89 -11.18 14.45
CA GLY A 549 -20.92 -11.30 13.42
C GLY A 549 -21.74 -12.58 13.59
N TYR A 550 -22.99 -12.49 13.22
CA TYR A 550 -23.93 -13.61 13.13
C TYR A 550 -24.72 -13.50 11.83
N PHE A 551 -24.79 -14.62 11.09
CA PHE A 551 -25.40 -14.69 9.78
C PHE A 551 -26.21 -15.98 9.71
N ASP A 552 -27.51 -15.83 9.61
CA ASP A 552 -28.46 -16.92 9.47
C ASP A 552 -28.69 -17.26 8.01
N TYR A 553 -28.61 -18.55 7.66
CA TYR A 553 -28.89 -19.00 6.29
C TYR A 553 -30.39 -18.83 5.97
N GLN A 554 -30.70 -18.38 4.76
CA GLN A 554 -32.09 -18.25 4.32
C GLN A 554 -32.57 -19.45 3.51
N ASP A 555 -31.68 -20.23 2.92
CA ASP A 555 -32.00 -21.36 2.04
C ASP A 555 -32.03 -22.69 2.76
N PHE A 556 -31.44 -22.78 3.95
CA PHE A 556 -31.34 -24.02 4.75
C PHE A 556 -31.04 -23.72 6.21
N ASP A 557 -31.26 -24.71 7.11
CA ASP A 557 -31.01 -24.52 8.54
C ASP A 557 -29.53 -24.34 8.88
N GLY A 558 -29.26 -23.38 9.75
CA GLY A 558 -27.95 -23.14 10.32
C GLY A 558 -27.47 -21.70 10.23
N ASP A 559 -26.30 -21.46 10.79
CA ASP A 559 -25.71 -20.13 10.93
C ASP A 559 -24.20 -20.10 10.71
N LYS A 560 -23.70 -18.90 10.51
CA LYS A 560 -22.28 -18.57 10.62
C LYS A 560 -22.06 -17.53 11.72
N THR A 561 -21.14 -17.80 12.61
CA THR A 561 -20.72 -16.89 13.68
C THR A 561 -19.26 -16.50 13.49
N ILE A 562 -18.96 -15.24 13.65
CA ILE A 562 -17.62 -14.67 13.59
C ILE A 562 -17.28 -14.07 14.95
N TYR A 563 -16.07 -14.30 15.42
CA TYR A 563 -15.43 -13.52 16.47
C TYR A 563 -13.94 -13.47 16.20
N ASN A 564 -13.42 -12.28 16.04
CA ASN A 564 -12.03 -12.07 15.67
C ASN A 564 -11.48 -10.83 16.38
N THR A 565 -10.27 -10.94 16.90
CA THR A 565 -9.54 -9.82 17.49
C THR A 565 -8.26 -9.61 16.72
N SER A 566 -7.90 -8.36 16.45
CA SER A 566 -6.65 -8.01 15.80
C SER A 566 -5.92 -6.90 16.51
N TYR A 567 -4.60 -7.00 16.49
CA TYR A 567 -3.68 -5.94 16.89
C TYR A 567 -2.88 -5.51 15.68
N GLN A 568 -2.70 -4.19 15.51
CA GLN A 568 -1.88 -3.61 14.45
C GLN A 568 -0.89 -2.61 15.03
N TYR A 569 0.34 -2.66 14.55
CA TYR A 569 1.39 -1.71 14.85
C TYR A 569 1.83 -0.99 13.57
N ASN A 570 1.77 0.35 13.58
CA ASN A 570 2.09 1.21 12.44
C ASN A 570 3.45 1.86 12.63
N LEU A 571 4.40 1.51 11.76
CA LEU A 571 5.73 2.09 11.61
C LEU A 571 5.67 3.17 10.51
N SER A 572 5.04 4.32 10.81
CA SER A 572 4.76 5.36 9.81
C SER A 572 6.01 5.96 9.19
N GLU A 573 7.15 5.93 9.90
CA GLU A 573 8.48 6.35 9.44
C GLU A 573 9.04 5.47 8.31
N TYR A 574 8.54 4.24 8.18
CA TYR A 574 8.96 3.27 7.16
C TYR A 574 7.85 2.89 6.21
N ASP A 575 6.65 3.48 6.37
CA ASP A 575 5.46 3.10 5.59
C ASP A 575 5.08 1.62 5.74
N ILE A 576 5.26 1.05 6.95
CA ILE A 576 4.98 -0.35 7.25
C ILE A 576 3.88 -0.45 8.31
N SER A 577 2.95 -1.39 8.11
CA SER A 577 1.97 -1.80 9.12
C SER A 577 2.09 -3.31 9.35
N LEU A 578 2.29 -3.69 10.62
CA LEU A 578 2.34 -5.08 11.05
C LEU A 578 1.03 -5.41 11.79
N SER A 579 0.37 -6.50 11.43
CA SER A 579 -0.86 -6.91 12.10
C SER A 579 -0.91 -8.40 12.40
N ALA A 580 -1.53 -8.73 13.52
CA ALA A 580 -1.84 -10.08 13.93
C ALA A 580 -3.34 -10.15 14.27
N SER A 581 -4.05 -11.15 13.75
CA SER A 581 -5.44 -11.40 14.05
C SER A 581 -5.67 -12.86 14.45
N VAL A 582 -6.57 -13.10 15.38
CA VAL A 582 -6.91 -14.42 15.90
C VAL A 582 -8.40 -14.52 16.14
N GLY A 583 -8.98 -15.66 15.82
CA GLY A 583 -10.39 -15.92 16.09
C GLY A 583 -11.04 -16.92 15.14
N LYS A 584 -12.36 -16.86 15.07
CA LYS A 584 -13.19 -17.63 14.14
C LYS A 584 -13.55 -16.74 12.94
N PHE A 585 -13.26 -17.24 11.77
CA PHE A 585 -13.52 -16.58 10.48
C PHE A 585 -14.87 -17.00 9.88
N PHE A 586 -15.24 -16.38 8.76
CA PHE A 586 -16.57 -16.53 8.16
C PHE A 586 -16.89 -17.96 7.68
N ASN A 587 -15.92 -18.70 7.18
CA ASN A 587 -16.13 -20.06 6.67
C ASN A 587 -16.01 -21.15 7.74
N LYS A 588 -16.33 -20.82 9.00
CA LYS A 588 -16.31 -21.74 10.16
C LYS A 588 -14.89 -22.30 10.42
N ASP A 589 -13.87 -21.59 9.98
CA ASP A 589 -12.46 -21.86 10.27
C ASP A 589 -12.00 -20.97 11.43
N SER A 590 -11.06 -21.47 12.24
CA SER A 590 -10.50 -20.75 13.39
C SER A 590 -9.00 -20.85 13.36
N GLY A 591 -8.33 -19.80 13.80
CA GLY A 591 -6.88 -19.73 13.80
C GLY A 591 -6.37 -18.30 13.83
N TYR A 592 -5.21 -18.07 13.26
CA TYR A 592 -4.58 -16.74 13.25
C TYR A 592 -4.04 -16.35 11.87
N LYS A 593 -3.88 -15.04 11.67
CA LYS A 593 -3.30 -14.44 10.48
C LYS A 593 -2.31 -13.37 10.88
N LEU A 594 -1.10 -13.45 10.35
CA LEU A 594 -0.06 -12.42 10.45
C LEU A 594 0.05 -11.70 9.11
N THR A 595 0.16 -10.38 9.13
CA THR A 595 0.28 -9.60 7.90
C THR A 595 1.30 -8.48 8.08
N SER A 596 2.20 -8.35 7.11
CA SER A 596 3.09 -7.20 6.95
C SER A 596 2.67 -6.46 5.70
N LYS A 597 2.23 -5.21 5.84
CA LYS A 597 1.79 -4.33 4.74
C LYS A 597 2.80 -3.22 4.54
N PHE A 598 3.20 -2.99 3.29
CA PHE A 598 4.18 -2.00 2.85
C PHE A 598 3.49 -0.99 1.93
N TRP A 599 3.60 0.29 2.26
CA TRP A 599 2.95 1.36 1.52
C TRP A 599 3.90 2.03 0.53
N PHE A 600 3.41 2.27 -0.68
CA PHE A 600 4.09 2.96 -1.78
C PHE A 600 3.17 4.08 -2.27
N GLY A 601 3.13 5.17 -1.50
CA GLY A 601 2.13 6.22 -1.70
C GLY A 601 0.72 5.72 -1.35
N ASP A 602 -0.16 5.65 -2.35
CA ASP A 602 -1.54 5.17 -2.17
C ASP A 602 -1.75 3.71 -2.56
N THR A 603 -0.70 3.05 -3.05
CA THR A 603 -0.66 1.61 -3.34
C THR A 603 0.02 0.88 -2.17
N SER A 604 -0.41 -0.34 -1.87
CA SER A 604 0.30 -1.18 -0.90
C SER A 604 0.47 -2.61 -1.37
N LEU A 605 1.58 -3.22 -0.93
CA LEU A 605 1.82 -4.66 -1.00
C LEU A 605 1.69 -5.24 0.41
N ASP A 606 1.11 -6.40 0.55
CA ASP A 606 1.10 -7.13 1.81
C ASP A 606 1.55 -8.57 1.62
N VAL A 607 2.33 -9.05 2.58
CA VAL A 607 2.72 -10.44 2.72
C VAL A 607 2.04 -10.96 3.98
N TYR A 608 1.40 -12.11 3.90
CA TYR A 608 0.70 -12.67 5.05
C TYR A 608 0.92 -14.17 5.19
N TYR A 609 0.85 -14.61 6.42
CA TYR A 609 0.76 -16.01 6.83
C TYR A 609 -0.59 -16.24 7.51
N LEU A 610 -1.30 -17.28 7.09
CA LEU A 610 -2.60 -17.70 7.63
C LEU A 610 -2.49 -19.14 8.09
N ASP A 611 -2.90 -19.41 9.33
CA ASP A 611 -3.02 -20.75 9.90
C ASP A 611 -4.42 -20.93 10.47
N THR A 612 -5.25 -21.71 9.80
CA THR A 612 -6.63 -22.03 10.18
C THR A 612 -6.88 -23.53 9.94
N LYS A 613 -7.83 -23.90 9.10
CA LYS A 613 -8.01 -25.28 8.62
C LYS A 613 -6.92 -25.70 7.61
N GLY A 614 -6.16 -24.76 7.12
CA GLY A 614 -5.00 -24.93 6.27
C GLY A 614 -4.03 -23.79 6.51
N ARG A 615 -2.75 -24.01 6.21
CA ARG A 615 -1.68 -23.03 6.29
C ARG A 615 -1.41 -22.43 4.94
N PHE A 616 -1.31 -21.09 4.87
CA PHE A 616 -1.08 -20.38 3.62
C PHE A 616 -0.06 -19.26 3.82
N VAL A 617 0.75 -19.04 2.79
CA VAL A 617 1.50 -17.79 2.58
C VAL A 617 0.92 -17.11 1.36
N GLY A 618 0.78 -15.80 1.41
CA GLY A 618 0.24 -15.04 0.29
C GLY A 618 0.82 -13.65 0.16
N ILE A 619 0.67 -13.13 -1.05
CA ILE A 619 1.01 -11.75 -1.41
C ILE A 619 -0.29 -11.08 -1.87
N GLY A 620 -0.54 -9.87 -1.37
CA GLY A 620 -1.64 -9.02 -1.79
C GLY A 620 -1.15 -7.70 -2.37
N LEU A 621 -1.81 -7.23 -3.41
CA LEU A 621 -1.62 -5.89 -3.99
C LEU A 621 -2.91 -5.11 -3.78
N THR A 622 -2.82 -3.93 -3.19
CA THR A 622 -3.95 -2.99 -3.04
C THR A 622 -3.66 -1.74 -3.86
N VAL A 623 -4.57 -1.39 -4.75
CA VAL A 623 -4.45 -0.21 -5.63
C VAL A 623 -5.73 0.63 -5.58
N PRO A 624 -5.63 1.98 -5.63
CA PRO A 624 -6.79 2.83 -5.81
C PRO A 624 -7.22 2.82 -7.29
N LEU A 625 -8.48 2.45 -7.54
CA LEU A 625 -9.10 2.50 -8.87
C LEU A 625 -9.86 3.80 -9.12
N THR A 626 -9.56 4.84 -8.37
CA THR A 626 -10.20 6.16 -8.44
C THR A 626 -9.13 7.25 -8.53
N PRO A 627 -9.39 8.39 -9.19
CA PRO A 627 -8.48 9.54 -9.17
C PRO A 627 -8.34 10.10 -7.76
N ARG A 628 -7.26 10.85 -7.51
CA ARG A 628 -7.04 11.51 -6.19
C ARG A 628 -8.16 12.46 -5.82
N LYS A 629 -8.69 13.23 -6.78
CA LYS A 629 -9.82 14.16 -6.61
C LYS A 629 -11.01 13.68 -7.41
N ASP A 630 -12.20 13.68 -6.81
CA ASP A 630 -13.44 13.29 -7.46
C ASP A 630 -13.90 14.29 -8.53
N TYR A 631 -14.70 13.76 -9.45
CA TYR A 631 -15.54 14.58 -10.32
C TYR A 631 -16.92 14.72 -9.64
N ALA A 632 -17.20 15.91 -9.13
CA ALA A 632 -18.52 16.20 -8.59
C ALA A 632 -19.57 16.17 -9.69
N THR A 633 -20.69 15.49 -9.44
CA THR A 633 -21.87 15.54 -10.30
C THR A 633 -23.03 16.20 -9.55
N PRO A 634 -24.00 16.82 -10.23
CA PRO A 634 -25.16 17.43 -9.57
C PRO A 634 -26.03 16.44 -8.78
N TYR A 635 -25.90 15.13 -9.05
CA TYR A 635 -26.76 14.07 -8.51
C TYR A 635 -26.06 13.15 -7.49
N GLY A 636 -24.84 13.47 -7.08
CA GLY A 636 -24.05 12.66 -6.16
C GLY A 636 -22.63 12.41 -6.65
N VAL A 637 -21.94 11.45 -6.04
CA VAL A 637 -20.56 11.11 -6.35
C VAL A 637 -20.49 9.74 -7.01
N ILE A 638 -19.77 9.65 -8.13
CA ILE A 638 -19.44 8.37 -8.78
C ILE A 638 -17.94 8.21 -8.78
N LYS A 639 -17.45 7.13 -8.19
CA LYS A 639 -16.01 6.87 -8.05
C LYS A 639 -15.65 5.40 -8.21
N GLY A 640 -14.38 5.14 -8.46
CA GLY A 640 -13.81 3.82 -8.32
C GLY A 640 -13.50 3.48 -6.85
N LYS A 641 -13.28 2.20 -6.58
CA LYS A 641 -12.87 1.74 -5.24
C LYS A 641 -11.46 2.23 -4.93
N ASN A 642 -11.26 2.82 -3.74
CA ASN A 642 -9.97 3.40 -3.34
C ASN A 642 -9.00 2.38 -2.72
N ASN A 643 -9.43 1.15 -2.48
CA ASN A 643 -8.67 0.08 -1.84
C ASN A 643 -8.95 -1.28 -2.50
N TRP A 644 -9.06 -1.30 -3.82
CA TRP A 644 -9.25 -2.56 -4.54
C TRP A 644 -8.02 -3.45 -4.34
N ARG A 645 -8.27 -4.68 -3.88
CA ARG A 645 -7.23 -5.61 -3.46
C ARG A 645 -7.35 -6.95 -4.17
N GLU A 646 -6.20 -7.40 -4.73
CA GLU A 646 -6.03 -8.73 -5.25
C GLU A 646 -4.94 -9.48 -4.48
N ARG A 647 -5.08 -10.80 -4.36
CA ARG A 647 -4.12 -11.63 -3.64
C ARG A 647 -3.92 -12.98 -4.34
N ILE A 648 -2.70 -13.49 -4.22
CA ILE A 648 -2.33 -14.85 -4.59
C ILE A 648 -1.76 -15.50 -3.33
N GLN A 649 -2.16 -16.74 -3.07
CA GLN A 649 -1.67 -17.51 -1.92
C GLN A 649 -1.41 -18.95 -2.30
N THR A 650 -0.40 -19.54 -1.68
CA THR A 650 -0.09 -20.95 -1.78
C THR A 650 -0.19 -21.63 -0.42
N ARG A 651 -0.52 -22.89 -0.42
CA ARG A 651 -0.55 -23.74 0.77
C ARG A 651 0.88 -24.04 1.21
N VAL A 652 1.14 -24.10 2.52
CA VAL A 652 2.47 -24.39 3.07
C VAL A 652 2.37 -25.44 4.18
N GLY A 653 3.38 -26.35 4.24
CA GLY A 653 3.51 -27.32 5.34
C GLY A 653 2.44 -28.41 5.37
N GLU A 654 1.80 -28.73 4.26
CA GLU A 654 0.78 -29.78 4.16
C GLU A 654 1.03 -30.70 2.96
N SER A 655 0.68 -31.97 3.09
CA SER A 655 0.91 -32.99 2.07
C SER A 655 -0.25 -33.20 1.07
N HIS A 656 -1.36 -32.50 1.25
CA HIS A 656 -2.55 -32.64 0.39
C HIS A 656 -3.02 -31.28 -0.10
N ASN A 657 -3.18 -31.14 -1.43
CA ASN A 657 -3.72 -29.97 -2.08
C ASN A 657 -5.24 -30.11 -2.27
N ASN A 658 -6.01 -29.68 -1.29
CA ASN A 658 -7.43 -29.47 -1.50
C ASN A 658 -7.68 -27.99 -1.81
N VAL A 659 -8.41 -27.72 -2.90
CA VAL A 659 -8.85 -26.37 -3.19
C VAL A 659 -9.72 -25.87 -2.04
N ALA A 660 -9.27 -24.83 -1.34
CA ALA A 660 -9.96 -24.24 -0.20
C ALA A 660 -10.25 -22.76 -0.47
N PHE A 661 -11.50 -22.47 -0.85
CA PHE A 661 -11.94 -21.08 -1.04
C PHE A 661 -12.30 -20.41 0.29
N GLY A 662 -11.87 -19.16 0.44
CA GLY A 662 -12.37 -18.26 1.45
C GLY A 662 -11.93 -18.54 2.89
N LEU A 663 -10.90 -19.37 3.15
CA LEU A 663 -10.32 -19.52 4.49
C LEU A 663 -9.71 -18.19 4.96
N GLY A 664 -9.87 -17.87 6.24
CA GLY A 664 -9.43 -16.61 6.82
C GLY A 664 -10.19 -15.38 6.31
N LYS A 665 -11.34 -15.55 5.65
CA LYS A 665 -12.18 -14.44 5.16
C LYS A 665 -12.94 -13.80 6.32
N LEU A 666 -12.97 -12.48 6.33
CA LEU A 666 -13.85 -11.68 7.19
C LEU A 666 -14.70 -10.77 6.29
N PRO A 667 -16.04 -10.69 6.50
CA PRO A 667 -16.93 -9.86 5.70
C PRO A 667 -16.83 -8.36 6.03
N PHE A 668 -15.76 -7.95 6.71
CA PHE A 668 -15.45 -6.57 7.09
C PHE A 668 -14.41 -5.92 6.18
N ASP A 669 -13.72 -6.68 5.34
CA ASP A 669 -12.53 -6.18 4.62
C ASP A 669 -12.83 -4.94 3.75
N ASP A 670 -14.04 -4.86 3.20
CA ASP A 670 -14.46 -3.74 2.34
C ASP A 670 -15.01 -2.52 3.11
N THR A 671 -15.52 -2.71 4.34
CA THR A 671 -16.26 -1.71 5.12
C THR A 671 -15.80 -1.64 6.57
N SER A 672 -14.51 -1.83 6.84
CA SER A 672 -13.98 -1.76 8.19
C SER A 672 -13.80 -0.31 8.65
N ILE A 673 -13.83 -0.08 9.97
CA ILE A 673 -13.57 1.22 10.60
C ILE A 673 -12.22 1.78 10.15
N GLU A 674 -11.19 0.94 10.07
CA GLU A 674 -9.84 1.32 9.61
C GLU A 674 -9.87 1.89 8.20
N THR A 675 -10.68 1.29 7.34
CA THR A 675 -10.81 1.71 5.94
C THR A 675 -11.66 2.97 5.80
N GLU A 676 -12.83 2.98 6.42
CA GLU A 676 -13.83 4.04 6.21
C GLU A 676 -13.53 5.31 7.00
N LEU A 677 -13.12 5.20 8.26
CA LEU A 677 -12.92 6.34 9.13
C LEU A 677 -11.45 6.80 9.22
N PHE A 678 -10.49 5.89 9.09
CA PHE A 678 -9.08 6.21 9.31
C PHE A 678 -8.19 5.98 8.09
N ASN A 679 -8.77 5.96 6.88
CA ASN A 679 -8.03 5.85 5.62
C ASN A 679 -7.00 4.71 5.65
N GLN A 680 -7.43 3.51 6.04
CA GLN A 680 -6.57 2.33 6.22
C GLN A 680 -5.44 2.59 7.23
N SER A 681 -5.74 3.23 8.37
CA SER A 681 -4.81 3.61 9.44
C SER A 681 -3.81 4.71 9.09
N ARG A 682 -3.99 5.40 7.94
CA ARG A 682 -3.15 6.52 7.49
C ARG A 682 -3.64 7.90 7.95
N LEU A 683 -4.70 7.98 8.75
CA LEU A 683 -5.17 9.20 9.39
C LEU A 683 -4.82 9.17 10.88
N SER A 684 -3.58 9.52 11.20
CA SER A 684 -3.04 9.51 12.56
C SER A 684 -1.94 10.55 12.74
N GLU A 685 -1.61 10.88 13.99
CA GLU A 685 -0.52 11.82 14.31
C GLU A 685 0.79 11.38 13.66
N SER A 686 1.24 10.14 13.92
CA SER A 686 2.51 9.65 13.41
C SER A 686 2.57 9.63 11.88
N TYR A 687 1.48 9.28 11.20
CA TYR A 687 1.45 9.26 9.74
C TYR A 687 1.53 10.69 9.17
N ILE A 688 0.74 11.63 9.69
CA ILE A 688 0.73 13.02 9.21
C ILE A 688 2.08 13.67 9.39
N GLN A 689 2.73 13.48 10.57
CA GLN A 689 4.06 14.03 10.87
C GLN A 689 5.14 13.56 9.89
N HIS A 690 5.09 12.32 9.43
CA HIS A 690 6.05 11.79 8.48
C HIS A 690 5.74 12.14 7.02
N HIS A 691 4.48 12.56 6.72
CA HIS A 691 4.01 12.86 5.36
C HIS A 691 3.65 14.33 5.14
N LEU A 692 4.20 15.25 5.93
CA LEU A 692 3.99 16.69 5.78
C LEU A 692 4.19 17.23 4.34
N PRO A 693 5.19 16.77 3.55
CA PRO A 693 5.35 17.22 2.18
C PRO A 693 4.12 17.05 1.31
N ARG A 694 3.31 16.00 1.56
CA ARG A 694 2.06 15.75 0.82
C ARG A 694 1.02 16.85 1.05
N LEU A 695 0.94 17.42 2.28
CA LEU A 695 0.04 18.53 2.56
C LEU A 695 0.37 19.75 1.68
N ARG A 696 1.67 20.06 1.56
CA ARG A 696 2.15 21.16 0.73
C ARG A 696 1.92 20.92 -0.76
N GLU A 697 2.17 19.71 -1.24
CA GLU A 697 1.93 19.28 -2.61
C GLU A 697 0.45 19.42 -2.96
N ALA A 698 -0.45 18.92 -2.10
CA ALA A 698 -1.89 18.97 -2.31
C ALA A 698 -2.39 20.41 -2.49
N TYR A 699 -1.98 21.32 -1.61
CA TYR A 699 -2.31 22.75 -1.78
C TYR A 699 -1.81 23.30 -3.10
N LYS A 700 -0.54 23.10 -3.44
CA LYS A 700 0.06 23.63 -4.69
C LYS A 700 -0.60 23.06 -5.96
N THR A 701 -1.10 21.84 -5.87
CA THR A 701 -1.72 21.15 -7.02
C THR A 701 -3.18 21.54 -7.21
N TYR A 702 -3.94 21.67 -6.11
CA TYR A 702 -5.40 21.75 -6.16
C TYR A 702 -6.00 23.13 -5.78
N ALA A 703 -5.23 24.06 -5.25
CA ALA A 703 -5.70 25.40 -4.89
C ALA A 703 -5.77 26.40 -6.05
N LYS A 704 -5.78 25.92 -7.27
CA LYS A 704 -5.82 26.77 -8.49
C LYS A 704 -7.17 27.42 -8.69
#